data_635bcd0b857c51e5d892bc5253b312d0
#
_entry.id   635bcd0b857c51e5d892bc5253b312d0
#
_cell.length_a   1.000
_cell.length_b   1.000
_cell.length_c   1.000
_cell.angle_alpha   90.00
_cell.angle_beta   90.00
_cell.angle_gamma   90.00
#
_symmetry.space_group_name_H-M   'P 1'
#
loop_
_entity.id
_entity.type
_entity.pdbx_description
1 polymer ?
#
loop_
_entity_poly.entity_id
_entity_poly.type
_entity_poly.pdbx_seq_one_letter_code
_entity_poly.pdbx_strand_id
1 'polypeptide(L)'
;MGKTKHQGPMKLNKKPAPKLWASWAPMGLGKIKPKHIRDTMKTAWDNKDNLSYAYRILTQGVCDGCALGVSGLRDQTLTGPHLCTTRLNVLRLNTMPAIEDKWLSADIEQLRKLDSTELRKLGRIPYPLSRKKGERSFSRISWDEALSRIADKIKSIDKRQLAFYLTARGITNEVYYTAAKAARFIGTNNIDNASRICHSPSKTALKRSLGIGASSCSYRDWIGTDVLVFWGSVAANNQPVSTKYMYAAKKAGTKIIMINPYREPSMEKYWIPSIPESALFGTKITDDVYQVNIGGDIAFMNGVMKHWFEMEQEAPGSSIDRAFIEAHTNGFTELKQHIEKQNWKMLEESSGISKDRMKEFAVLLARAKTGVFIWSMGLTQHRFATDNISQVANLALLQGFIGRKHCGLMPIRGHSGVQGSGEMGADPFVLPGGDFDEENAARIEKVWGFRIPTWQGDTIGQTIENMLLPNGSERKVKMFYTSGGNFLETMPNPDFIKKALQEVEVRVHQDIIFNTSTLVDAKEEVIILPAMTRYEQPGGGTSTSTERMVYFSPEIKGPRIEEARSEWEIYVDLAKRVRPEDKELIHFDDAAEIREEIAAANRNYDGIQQLKKRGDVFQWGGAWLCEGGICPTADGRGNLIPVDLPENRQTEGCFLVTTRRGKQFNSMIYSEKDPFNAADRRDVMIHPKDAEELYIQDGEAIVLFNRYGTFQGRAKYAGVQRGNTAVYWPEGNVLIPKGVYENHARIPEYNTAVMIEKAEIFHSRKDSRYAEKRIEELEMSTD
;
A
#
# COMPACT_ATOMS: atom_id res chain seq x y z
N MET A 1 10.88 25.16 -12.80
CA MET A 1 11.08 24.92 -11.36
C MET A 1 12.55 24.61 -11.10
N GLY A 2 13.21 25.38 -10.19
CA GLY A 2 14.65 25.28 -9.97
C GLY A 2 15.06 23.91 -9.44
N LYS A 3 16.07 23.29 -10.06
CA LYS A 3 16.72 22.07 -9.55
C LYS A 3 17.41 22.42 -8.24
N THR A 4 16.77 22.15 -7.09
CA THR A 4 17.44 22.30 -5.79
C THR A 4 18.57 21.26 -5.71
N LYS A 5 19.82 21.73 -5.51
CA LYS A 5 20.97 20.85 -5.24
C LYS A 5 20.60 19.96 -4.05
N HIS A 6 20.60 18.66 -4.24
CA HIS A 6 20.29 17.70 -3.20
C HIS A 6 21.24 17.90 -2.00
N GLN A 7 20.69 18.26 -0.85
CA GLN A 7 21.46 18.33 0.40
C GLN A 7 21.87 16.94 0.83
N GLY A 8 23.16 16.68 1.07
CA GLY A 8 23.66 15.39 1.53
C GLY A 8 22.98 14.89 2.81
N PRO A 9 23.12 13.61 3.18
CA PRO A 9 22.41 13.03 4.33
C PRO A 9 22.78 13.70 5.65
N MET A 10 21.78 13.92 6.51
CA MET A 10 21.95 14.49 7.85
C MET A 10 22.80 13.56 8.73
N LYS A 11 23.66 14.12 9.55
CA LYS A 11 24.45 13.33 10.52
C LYS A 11 23.55 12.82 11.65
N LEU A 12 23.58 11.52 11.90
CA LEU A 12 22.91 10.94 13.06
C LEU A 12 23.63 11.36 14.35
N ASN A 13 22.90 11.91 15.33
CA ASN A 13 23.45 12.15 16.66
C ASN A 13 23.74 10.81 17.37
N LYS A 14 25.02 10.53 17.62
CA LYS A 14 25.49 9.27 18.22
C LYS A 14 25.58 9.28 19.74
N LYS A 15 25.31 10.41 20.43
CA LYS A 15 25.33 10.47 21.90
C LYS A 15 24.27 9.50 22.45
N PRO A 16 24.57 8.71 23.50
CA PRO A 16 23.57 7.84 24.12
C PRO A 16 22.34 8.61 24.59
N ALA A 17 21.15 7.98 24.51
CA ALA A 17 19.89 8.54 24.96
C ALA A 17 19.11 7.54 25.84
N PRO A 18 19.57 7.26 27.08
CA PRO A 18 18.97 6.25 27.96
C PRO A 18 17.47 6.47 28.24
N LYS A 19 17.00 7.72 28.18
CA LYS A 19 15.57 8.06 28.34
C LYS A 19 14.68 7.39 27.26
N LEU A 20 15.25 7.12 26.09
CA LEU A 20 14.56 6.48 24.98
C LEU A 20 14.65 4.95 25.02
N TRP A 21 15.40 4.34 25.93
CA TRP A 21 15.54 2.89 25.97
C TRP A 21 14.23 2.20 26.32
N ALA A 22 13.89 1.21 25.54
CA ALA A 22 12.69 0.40 25.75
C ALA A 22 12.90 -0.64 26.85
N SER A 23 14.15 -1.05 27.11
CA SER A 23 14.53 -2.00 28.15
C SER A 23 15.97 -1.75 28.62
N TRP A 24 16.24 -1.94 29.90
CA TRP A 24 17.59 -1.94 30.45
C TRP A 24 18.30 -3.27 30.28
N ALA A 25 17.56 -4.36 29.98
CA ALA A 25 18.14 -5.65 29.67
C ALA A 25 18.69 -5.64 28.24
N PRO A 26 20.01 -5.87 28.04
CA PRO A 26 20.58 -5.90 26.72
C PRO A 26 20.04 -7.08 25.91
N MET A 27 19.95 -6.91 24.59
CA MET A 27 19.52 -7.93 23.62
C MET A 27 18.15 -8.57 23.93
N GLY A 28 17.35 -8.03 24.91
CA GLY A 28 16.05 -8.49 25.31
C GLY A 28 15.99 -9.86 25.95
N LEU A 29 16.95 -10.13 26.74
CA LEU A 29 16.79 -11.14 27.76
C LEU A 29 15.62 -10.74 28.63
N GLY A 30 14.50 -11.52 28.56
CA GLY A 30 13.25 -11.24 29.27
C GLY A 30 12.04 -11.02 28.36
N LYS A 31 10.92 -10.65 28.92
CA LYS A 31 9.61 -10.56 28.26
C LYS A 31 9.62 -9.64 27.03
N ILE A 32 9.10 -10.14 25.92
CA ILE A 32 8.69 -9.40 24.73
C ILE A 32 9.85 -8.67 24.04
N LYS A 33 10.76 -9.44 23.51
CA LYS A 33 11.73 -8.91 22.56
C LYS A 33 11.85 -9.82 21.36
N PRO A 34 11.75 -9.24 20.19
CA PRO A 34 11.98 -10.02 19.01
C PRO A 34 13.38 -10.64 19.10
N LYS A 35 13.50 -11.92 18.78
CA LYS A 35 14.78 -12.61 18.63
C LYS A 35 15.50 -12.07 17.38
N HIS A 36 15.48 -10.76 17.20
CA HIS A 36 15.78 -10.05 15.94
C HIS A 36 17.18 -10.33 15.41
N ILE A 37 18.17 -10.56 16.25
CA ILE A 37 19.52 -10.94 15.79
C ILE A 37 19.48 -12.34 15.19
N ARG A 38 18.90 -13.32 15.90
CA ARG A 38 18.74 -14.68 15.39
C ARG A 38 17.90 -14.72 14.12
N ASP A 39 16.79 -13.98 14.10
CA ASP A 39 15.88 -13.94 12.96
C ASP A 39 16.55 -13.26 11.75
N THR A 40 17.34 -12.22 11.98
CA THR A 40 18.14 -11.58 10.92
C THR A 40 19.20 -12.53 10.37
N MET A 41 19.89 -13.29 11.24
CA MET A 41 20.89 -14.27 10.80
C MET A 41 20.25 -15.42 10.02
N LYS A 42 19.10 -15.97 10.50
CA LYS A 42 18.32 -16.98 9.79
C LYS A 42 17.92 -16.48 8.40
N THR A 43 17.31 -15.29 8.33
CA THR A 43 16.85 -14.68 7.08
C THR A 43 18.01 -14.38 6.12
N ALA A 44 19.17 -13.98 6.64
CA ALA A 44 20.37 -13.83 5.81
C ALA A 44 20.83 -15.18 5.24
N TRP A 45 20.78 -16.24 6.06
CA TRP A 45 21.15 -17.60 5.64
C TRP A 45 20.17 -18.21 4.62
N ASP A 46 18.90 -17.79 4.62
CA ASP A 46 17.94 -18.20 3.59
C ASP A 46 18.36 -17.79 2.16
N ASN A 47 19.29 -16.83 2.04
CA ASN A 47 19.87 -16.37 0.77
C ASN A 47 21.19 -17.10 0.39
N LYS A 48 21.53 -18.20 1.04
CA LYS A 48 22.80 -18.91 0.89
C LYS A 48 23.10 -19.43 -0.52
N ASP A 49 22.07 -19.66 -1.33
CA ASP A 49 22.22 -20.20 -2.70
C ASP A 49 23.06 -19.27 -3.60
N ASN A 50 22.96 -17.95 -3.37
CA ASN A 50 23.69 -16.94 -4.15
C ASN A 50 24.18 -15.78 -3.27
N LEU A 51 25.01 -16.05 -2.25
CA LEU A 51 25.49 -15.03 -1.31
C LEU A 51 26.22 -13.86 -1.98
N SER A 52 27.03 -14.11 -3.01
CA SER A 52 27.74 -13.06 -3.73
C SER A 52 26.78 -12.14 -4.50
N TYR A 53 25.73 -12.68 -5.07
CA TYR A 53 24.67 -11.91 -5.73
C TYR A 53 23.84 -11.14 -4.71
N ALA A 54 23.44 -11.79 -3.60
CA ALA A 54 22.78 -11.15 -2.48
C ALA A 54 23.57 -9.93 -1.96
N TYR A 55 24.88 -10.08 -1.77
CA TYR A 55 25.74 -8.98 -1.34
C TYR A 55 25.79 -7.83 -2.35
N ARG A 56 25.89 -8.13 -3.65
CA ARG A 56 25.86 -7.08 -4.69
C ARG A 56 24.53 -6.33 -4.70
N ILE A 57 23.38 -7.02 -4.64
CA ILE A 57 22.07 -6.38 -4.55
C ILE A 57 21.97 -5.49 -3.31
N LEU A 58 22.38 -5.99 -2.14
CA LEU A 58 22.33 -5.24 -0.89
C LEU A 58 23.22 -3.99 -0.90
N THR A 59 24.34 -4.03 -1.61
CA THR A 59 25.30 -2.92 -1.62
C THR A 59 25.14 -1.96 -2.78
N GLN A 60 24.57 -2.39 -3.90
CA GLN A 60 24.49 -1.60 -5.14
C GLN A 60 23.05 -1.26 -5.57
N GLY A 61 22.10 -2.18 -5.34
CA GLY A 61 20.71 -2.01 -5.79
C GLY A 61 19.89 -1.09 -4.90
N VAL A 62 18.89 -0.44 -5.48
CA VAL A 62 17.84 0.28 -4.73
C VAL A 62 16.86 -0.74 -4.16
N CYS A 63 16.54 -0.63 -2.88
CA CYS A 63 15.66 -1.57 -2.20
C CYS A 63 14.24 -1.54 -2.78
N ASP A 64 13.69 -2.72 -3.08
CA ASP A 64 12.33 -2.95 -3.58
C ASP A 64 11.33 -3.29 -2.45
N GLY A 65 11.79 -3.36 -1.20
CA GLY A 65 10.97 -3.79 -0.06
C GLY A 65 9.86 -2.81 0.34
N CYS A 66 10.12 -1.52 0.23
CA CYS A 66 9.14 -0.47 0.56
C CYS A 66 9.47 0.86 -0.16
N ALA A 67 8.55 1.82 -0.06
CA ALA A 67 8.64 3.11 -0.75
C ALA A 67 9.59 4.14 -0.09
N LEU A 68 10.56 3.71 0.72
CA LEU A 68 11.59 4.61 1.22
C LEU A 68 12.73 4.83 0.21
N GLY A 69 12.98 3.86 -0.68
CA GLY A 69 13.96 4.02 -1.74
C GLY A 69 15.43 3.99 -1.27
N VAL A 70 15.75 3.16 -0.27
CA VAL A 70 17.15 3.03 0.21
C VAL A 70 18.06 2.50 -0.89
N SER A 71 19.09 3.28 -1.27
CA SER A 71 20.09 2.92 -2.28
C SER A 71 21.26 2.18 -1.64
N GLY A 72 21.42 0.92 -1.99
CA GLY A 72 22.36 0.06 -1.29
C GLY A 72 21.99 -0.08 0.19
N LEU A 73 22.93 0.14 1.08
CA LEU A 73 22.72 0.20 2.54
C LEU A 73 22.66 1.64 3.08
N ARG A 74 22.46 2.62 2.22
CA ARG A 74 22.44 4.05 2.59
C ARG A 74 21.29 4.76 1.90
N ASP A 75 20.86 5.87 2.46
CA ASP A 75 19.87 6.74 1.85
C ASP A 75 20.28 8.21 1.87
N GLN A 76 19.39 9.07 1.39
CA GLN A 76 19.61 10.51 1.28
C GLN A 76 19.20 11.28 2.54
N THR A 77 18.57 10.61 3.52
CA THR A 77 18.00 11.26 4.71
C THR A 77 19.01 11.29 5.86
N LEU A 78 19.58 10.13 6.24
CA LEU A 78 20.49 10.00 7.39
C LEU A 78 21.76 9.23 7.04
N THR A 79 22.89 9.67 7.60
CA THR A 79 24.16 8.94 7.51
C THR A 79 24.10 7.57 8.20
N GLY A 80 25.01 6.68 7.77
CA GLY A 80 25.18 5.32 8.31
C GLY A 80 24.26 4.29 7.63
N PRO A 81 24.45 3.00 7.95
CA PRO A 81 23.74 1.93 7.28
C PRO A 81 22.26 1.87 7.63
N HIS A 82 21.46 1.33 6.72
CA HIS A 82 20.08 0.96 6.90
C HIS A 82 19.95 -0.57 6.78
N LEU A 83 19.71 -1.23 7.91
CA LEU A 83 19.50 -2.67 7.98
C LEU A 83 18.04 -2.99 8.22
N CYS A 84 17.49 -3.93 7.46
CA CYS A 84 16.09 -4.29 7.51
C CYS A 84 15.92 -5.79 7.23
N THR A 85 15.31 -6.53 8.16
CA THR A 85 15.01 -7.96 8.00
C THR A 85 14.03 -8.21 6.85
N THR A 86 13.05 -7.30 6.64
CA THR A 86 12.12 -7.39 5.51
C THR A 86 12.85 -7.37 4.17
N ARG A 87 13.90 -6.53 4.02
CA ARG A 87 14.71 -6.52 2.81
C ARG A 87 15.41 -7.85 2.56
N LEU A 88 15.94 -8.49 3.60
CA LEU A 88 16.58 -9.80 3.50
C LEU A 88 15.58 -10.89 3.08
N ASN A 89 14.34 -10.85 3.59
CA ASN A 89 13.29 -11.77 3.19
C ASN A 89 12.89 -11.61 1.71
N VAL A 90 12.72 -10.37 1.26
CA VAL A 90 12.36 -10.08 -0.14
C VAL A 90 13.50 -10.42 -1.08
N LEU A 91 14.75 -10.26 -0.64
CA LEU A 91 15.95 -10.61 -1.40
C LEU A 91 15.95 -12.07 -1.86
N ARG A 92 15.31 -12.96 -1.10
CA ARG A 92 15.18 -14.38 -1.46
C ARG A 92 14.59 -14.60 -2.86
N LEU A 93 13.67 -13.76 -3.31
CA LEU A 93 13.10 -13.82 -4.66
C LEU A 93 14.14 -13.66 -5.77
N ASN A 94 15.27 -13.03 -5.48
CA ASN A 94 16.37 -12.81 -6.42
C ASN A 94 17.44 -13.90 -6.34
N THR A 95 17.59 -14.52 -5.17
CA THR A 95 18.69 -15.47 -4.91
C THR A 95 18.30 -16.92 -5.08
N MET A 96 16.98 -17.24 -5.08
CA MET A 96 16.50 -18.60 -5.24
C MET A 96 16.73 -19.12 -6.67
N PRO A 97 16.89 -20.47 -6.84
CA PRO A 97 17.02 -21.08 -8.14
C PRO A 97 15.70 -21.14 -8.91
N ALA A 98 15.74 -21.63 -10.12
CA ALA A 98 14.56 -22.01 -10.90
C ALA A 98 13.75 -23.13 -10.19
N ILE A 99 12.47 -23.18 -10.49
CA ILE A 99 11.59 -24.28 -10.04
C ILE A 99 12.06 -25.59 -10.70
N GLU A 100 12.13 -26.65 -9.92
CA GLU A 100 12.44 -27.98 -10.45
C GLU A 100 11.33 -28.50 -11.39
N ASP A 101 11.69 -29.15 -12.49
CA ASP A 101 10.76 -29.66 -13.52
C ASP A 101 9.63 -30.51 -12.96
N LYS A 102 9.89 -31.29 -11.90
CA LYS A 102 8.86 -32.09 -11.24
C LYS A 102 7.67 -31.27 -10.72
N TRP A 103 7.91 -29.99 -10.34
CA TRP A 103 6.86 -29.07 -9.89
C TRP A 103 6.21 -28.32 -11.05
N LEU A 104 6.96 -28.04 -12.12
CA LEU A 104 6.42 -27.38 -13.32
C LEU A 104 5.45 -28.29 -14.07
N SER A 105 5.67 -29.62 -14.04
CA SER A 105 4.80 -30.64 -14.64
C SER A 105 3.89 -31.36 -13.61
N ALA A 106 3.87 -30.90 -12.36
CA ALA A 106 3.05 -31.51 -11.32
C ALA A 106 1.55 -31.39 -11.63
N ASP A 107 0.78 -32.34 -11.14
CA ASP A 107 -0.68 -32.26 -11.15
C ASP A 107 -1.14 -31.00 -10.43
N ILE A 108 -2.06 -30.24 -11.05
CA ILE A 108 -2.54 -28.96 -10.53
C ILE A 108 -3.14 -29.11 -9.11
N GLU A 109 -3.76 -30.26 -8.80
CA GLU A 109 -4.31 -30.51 -7.48
C GLU A 109 -3.23 -30.71 -6.41
N GLN A 110 -2.03 -31.15 -6.79
CA GLN A 110 -0.89 -31.17 -5.87
C GLN A 110 -0.40 -29.76 -5.57
N LEU A 111 -0.30 -28.90 -6.59
CA LEU A 111 0.08 -27.50 -6.41
C LEU A 111 -0.96 -26.71 -5.59
N ARG A 112 -2.25 -26.97 -5.79
CA ARG A 112 -3.36 -26.34 -5.03
C ARG A 112 -3.38 -26.69 -3.54
N LYS A 113 -2.75 -27.78 -3.13
CA LYS A 113 -2.59 -28.14 -1.71
C LYS A 113 -1.53 -27.30 -1.00
N LEU A 114 -0.64 -26.68 -1.76
CA LEU A 114 0.42 -25.84 -1.22
C LEU A 114 -0.12 -24.45 -0.87
N ASP A 115 0.26 -23.96 0.30
CA ASP A 115 -0.01 -22.58 0.65
C ASP A 115 0.95 -21.62 -0.08
N SER A 116 0.68 -20.31 0.01
CA SER A 116 1.53 -19.30 -0.65
C SER A 116 2.98 -19.30 -0.16
N THR A 117 3.23 -19.74 1.08
CA THR A 117 4.60 -19.87 1.62
C THR A 117 5.35 -21.02 0.93
N GLU A 118 4.65 -22.13 0.73
CA GLU A 118 5.20 -23.33 0.10
C GLU A 118 5.40 -23.11 -1.40
N LEU A 119 4.40 -22.55 -2.10
CA LEU A 119 4.51 -22.17 -3.52
C LEU A 119 5.72 -21.26 -3.76
N ARG A 120 5.90 -20.24 -2.92
CA ARG A 120 7.03 -19.32 -3.02
C ARG A 120 8.39 -20.00 -2.86
N LYS A 121 8.49 -21.08 -2.07
CA LYS A 121 9.75 -21.81 -1.85
C LYS A 121 10.13 -22.71 -3.02
N LEU A 122 9.21 -23.01 -3.94
CA LEU A 122 9.49 -23.86 -5.10
C LEU A 122 10.59 -23.29 -5.99
N GLY A 123 10.69 -21.97 -6.12
CA GLY A 123 11.70 -21.30 -6.93
C GLY A 123 11.09 -20.31 -7.92
N ARG A 124 11.89 -19.89 -8.89
CA ARG A 124 11.51 -18.93 -9.95
C ARG A 124 11.10 -19.67 -11.23
N ILE A 125 10.11 -19.13 -11.92
CA ILE A 125 9.59 -19.68 -13.19
C ILE A 125 10.67 -19.52 -14.26
N PRO A 126 11.12 -20.63 -14.94
CA PRO A 126 12.25 -20.57 -15.85
C PRO A 126 11.88 -20.26 -17.31
N TYR A 127 10.70 -20.68 -17.76
CA TYR A 127 10.26 -20.56 -19.15
C TYR A 127 8.73 -20.39 -19.23
N PRO A 128 8.17 -19.97 -20.38
CA PRO A 128 6.73 -19.82 -20.53
C PRO A 128 5.98 -21.15 -20.36
N LEU A 129 4.85 -21.08 -19.68
CA LEU A 129 4.00 -22.21 -19.35
C LEU A 129 2.56 -21.95 -19.82
N SER A 130 1.88 -23.01 -20.25
CA SER A 130 0.47 -22.97 -20.61
C SER A 130 -0.28 -24.11 -19.93
N ARG A 131 -1.53 -23.85 -19.53
CA ARG A 131 -2.48 -24.87 -19.09
C ARG A 131 -3.86 -24.55 -19.64
N LYS A 132 -4.32 -25.39 -20.58
CA LYS A 132 -5.66 -25.28 -21.16
C LYS A 132 -6.71 -25.89 -20.24
N LYS A 133 -7.96 -25.54 -20.49
CA LYS A 133 -9.09 -26.10 -19.75
C LYS A 133 -9.08 -27.63 -19.82
N GLY A 134 -9.17 -28.28 -18.66
CA GLY A 134 -9.18 -29.75 -18.54
C GLY A 134 -7.78 -30.37 -18.43
N GLU A 135 -6.72 -29.65 -18.72
CA GLU A 135 -5.36 -30.15 -18.51
C GLU A 135 -5.01 -30.18 -17.02
N ARG A 136 -4.37 -31.25 -16.59
CA ARG A 136 -4.03 -31.51 -15.20
C ARG A 136 -2.68 -30.95 -14.78
N SER A 137 -1.86 -30.47 -15.72
CA SER A 137 -0.54 -29.91 -15.48
C SER A 137 -0.24 -28.77 -16.43
N PHE A 138 0.73 -27.94 -16.07
CA PHE A 138 1.29 -26.97 -17.02
C PHE A 138 2.20 -27.66 -18.01
N SER A 139 2.22 -27.16 -19.25
CA SER A 139 3.14 -27.55 -20.30
C SER A 139 4.03 -26.39 -20.68
N ARG A 140 5.33 -26.64 -20.92
CA ARG A 140 6.25 -25.67 -21.48
C ARG A 140 5.84 -25.30 -22.90
N ILE A 141 5.84 -24.02 -23.22
CA ILE A 141 5.67 -23.47 -24.58
C ILE A 141 6.82 -22.51 -24.88
N SER A 142 7.05 -22.22 -26.16
CA SER A 142 8.04 -21.21 -26.53
C SER A 142 7.52 -19.78 -26.28
N TRP A 143 8.42 -18.81 -26.16
CA TRP A 143 8.05 -17.38 -26.11
C TRP A 143 7.26 -16.95 -27.33
N ASP A 144 7.66 -17.43 -28.53
CA ASP A 144 6.98 -17.11 -29.77
C ASP A 144 5.53 -17.61 -29.78
N GLU A 145 5.34 -18.85 -29.36
CA GLU A 145 4.02 -19.45 -29.22
C GLU A 145 3.17 -18.72 -28.18
N ALA A 146 3.73 -18.43 -27.00
CA ALA A 146 3.03 -17.72 -25.93
C ALA A 146 2.54 -16.35 -26.39
N LEU A 147 3.44 -15.51 -26.91
CA LEU A 147 3.11 -14.16 -27.35
C LEU A 147 2.17 -14.15 -28.57
N SER A 148 2.29 -15.13 -29.48
CA SER A 148 1.38 -15.25 -30.62
C SER A 148 -0.05 -15.59 -30.18
N ARG A 149 -0.22 -16.60 -29.30
CA ARG A 149 -1.54 -16.95 -28.74
C ARG A 149 -2.19 -15.77 -28.01
N ILE A 150 -1.40 -15.03 -27.20
CA ILE A 150 -1.87 -13.84 -26.49
C ILE A 150 -2.29 -12.74 -27.49
N ALA A 151 -1.47 -12.46 -28.48
CA ALA A 151 -1.76 -11.44 -29.52
C ALA A 151 -3.00 -11.80 -30.34
N ASP A 152 -3.15 -13.07 -30.74
CA ASP A 152 -4.31 -13.54 -31.50
C ASP A 152 -5.60 -13.42 -30.68
N LYS A 153 -5.55 -13.75 -29.37
CA LYS A 153 -6.70 -13.53 -28.48
C LYS A 153 -7.04 -12.05 -28.40
N ILE A 154 -6.06 -11.17 -28.21
CA ILE A 154 -6.27 -9.72 -28.17
C ILE A 154 -6.90 -9.20 -29.47
N LYS A 155 -6.46 -9.71 -30.63
CA LYS A 155 -7.03 -9.32 -31.94
C LYS A 155 -8.47 -9.77 -32.10
N SER A 156 -8.84 -10.91 -31.53
CA SER A 156 -10.17 -11.53 -31.67
C SER A 156 -11.27 -10.93 -30.78
N ILE A 157 -10.93 -10.09 -29.80
CA ILE A 157 -11.88 -9.51 -28.84
C ILE A 157 -11.95 -7.98 -28.95
N ASP A 158 -13.06 -7.41 -28.51
CA ASP A 158 -13.15 -5.97 -28.31
C ASP A 158 -12.15 -5.52 -27.24
N LYS A 159 -11.54 -4.35 -27.41
CA LYS A 159 -10.51 -3.84 -26.52
C LYS A 159 -11.03 -3.43 -25.13
N ARG A 160 -12.34 -3.24 -24.97
CA ARG A 160 -13.01 -3.07 -23.67
C ARG A 160 -13.10 -4.37 -22.88
N GLN A 161 -12.96 -5.52 -23.56
CA GLN A 161 -12.98 -6.86 -22.95
C GLN A 161 -11.58 -7.35 -22.53
N LEU A 162 -10.55 -6.53 -22.76
CA LEU A 162 -9.16 -6.74 -22.34
C LEU A 162 -8.84 -5.86 -21.14
N ALA A 163 -8.23 -6.43 -20.10
CA ALA A 163 -7.78 -5.67 -18.95
C ALA A 163 -6.34 -6.05 -18.55
N PHE A 164 -5.56 -5.04 -18.16
CA PHE A 164 -4.20 -5.18 -17.62
C PHE A 164 -4.18 -4.79 -16.13
N TYR A 165 -3.34 -5.48 -15.36
CA TYR A 165 -3.10 -5.13 -13.97
C TYR A 165 -1.64 -5.33 -13.58
N LEU A 166 -1.07 -4.37 -12.86
CA LEU A 166 0.31 -4.43 -12.37
C LEU A 166 0.37 -4.39 -10.85
N THR A 167 1.21 -5.23 -10.26
CA THR A 167 1.51 -5.14 -8.82
C THR A 167 2.30 -3.87 -8.51
N ALA A 168 2.55 -3.59 -7.22
CA ALA A 168 3.25 -2.36 -6.80
C ALA A 168 4.65 -2.61 -6.22
N ARG A 169 5.11 -3.85 -6.14
CA ARG A 169 6.43 -4.16 -5.59
C ARG A 169 7.37 -4.67 -6.67
N GLY A 170 8.58 -4.11 -6.73
CA GLY A 170 9.64 -4.56 -7.61
C GLY A 170 9.54 -4.06 -9.05
N ILE A 171 8.40 -3.56 -9.48
CA ILE A 171 8.21 -2.99 -10.81
C ILE A 171 8.85 -1.60 -10.88
N THR A 172 9.56 -1.32 -11.96
CA THR A 172 10.26 -0.04 -12.21
C THR A 172 9.35 0.97 -12.89
N ASN A 173 9.72 2.26 -12.88
CA ASN A 173 8.99 3.30 -13.59
C ASN A 173 8.95 3.01 -15.10
N GLU A 174 10.04 2.49 -15.65
CA GLU A 174 10.15 2.10 -17.05
C GLU A 174 9.11 1.05 -17.43
N VAL A 175 8.93 0.04 -16.58
CA VAL A 175 7.93 -1.03 -16.80
C VAL A 175 6.51 -0.49 -16.71
N TYR A 176 6.20 0.35 -15.70
CA TYR A 176 4.87 0.97 -15.62
C TYR A 176 4.55 1.83 -16.83
N TYR A 177 5.52 2.64 -17.26
CA TYR A 177 5.38 3.49 -18.44
C TYR A 177 5.14 2.69 -19.71
N THR A 178 5.97 1.66 -19.94
CA THR A 178 5.88 0.81 -21.11
C THR A 178 4.57 0.02 -21.13
N ALA A 179 4.13 -0.50 -19.98
CA ALA A 179 2.84 -1.18 -19.87
C ALA A 179 1.67 -0.23 -20.19
N ALA A 180 1.74 1.02 -19.66
CA ALA A 180 0.74 2.05 -19.92
C ALA A 180 0.68 2.44 -21.39
N LYS A 181 1.83 2.59 -22.05
CA LYS A 181 1.94 2.86 -23.49
C LYS A 181 1.44 1.67 -24.30
N ALA A 182 1.86 0.44 -23.96
CA ALA A 182 1.47 -0.78 -24.66
C ALA A 182 -0.05 -1.04 -24.60
N ALA A 183 -0.67 -0.89 -23.43
CA ALA A 183 -2.12 -1.06 -23.29
C ALA A 183 -2.90 -0.10 -24.22
N ARG A 184 -2.51 1.17 -24.24
CA ARG A 184 -3.16 2.18 -25.07
C ARG A 184 -2.82 2.04 -26.56
N PHE A 185 -1.62 1.61 -26.89
CA PHE A 185 -1.23 1.24 -28.25
C PHE A 185 -2.07 0.07 -28.78
N ILE A 186 -2.30 -0.94 -27.96
CA ILE A 186 -3.19 -2.08 -28.26
C ILE A 186 -4.64 -1.63 -28.41
N GLY A 187 -5.04 -0.53 -27.76
CA GLY A 187 -6.37 0.08 -27.88
C GLY A 187 -7.25 -0.06 -26.65
N THR A 188 -6.69 -0.33 -25.46
CA THR A 188 -7.47 -0.37 -24.21
C THR A 188 -6.96 0.63 -23.17
N ASN A 189 -7.91 1.22 -22.41
CA ASN A 189 -7.65 1.98 -21.19
C ASN A 189 -7.91 1.18 -19.90
N ASN A 190 -8.30 -0.10 -20.02
CA ASN A 190 -8.44 -0.98 -18.87
C ASN A 190 -7.05 -1.41 -18.38
N ILE A 191 -6.34 -0.49 -17.74
CA ILE A 191 -5.08 -0.76 -17.05
C ILE A 191 -5.15 -0.18 -15.65
N ASP A 192 -4.97 -1.02 -14.63
CA ASP A 192 -4.98 -0.62 -13.23
C ASP A 192 -3.79 -1.23 -12.48
N ASN A 193 -3.56 -0.78 -11.25
CA ASN A 193 -2.41 -1.21 -10.49
C ASN A 193 -2.69 -1.26 -8.97
N ALA A 194 -1.86 -2.02 -8.25
CA ALA A 194 -2.02 -2.21 -6.80
C ALA A 194 -1.83 -0.94 -5.97
N SER A 195 -1.14 0.09 -6.48
CA SER A 195 -0.96 1.33 -5.73
C SER A 195 -2.24 2.13 -5.63
N ARG A 196 -3.13 1.96 -6.60
CA ARG A 196 -4.47 2.58 -6.57
C ARG A 196 -5.27 2.05 -5.39
N ILE A 197 -5.30 0.74 -5.17
CA ILE A 197 -5.95 0.12 -3.99
C ILE A 197 -5.34 0.63 -2.68
N CYS A 198 -4.05 0.94 -2.66
CA CYS A 198 -3.37 1.43 -1.47
C CYS A 198 -3.65 2.89 -1.16
N HIS A 199 -3.53 3.78 -2.15
CA HIS A 199 -3.41 5.23 -1.91
C HIS A 199 -4.13 6.13 -2.92
N SER A 200 -5.05 5.61 -3.74
CA SER A 200 -5.87 6.46 -4.60
C SER A 200 -6.67 7.50 -3.80
N PRO A 201 -7.26 7.18 -2.63
CA PRO A 201 -7.92 8.18 -1.80
C PRO A 201 -6.99 9.31 -1.35
N SER A 202 -5.71 9.01 -1.06
CA SER A 202 -4.73 10.06 -0.73
C SER A 202 -4.50 11.00 -1.89
N LYS A 203 -4.39 10.46 -3.12
CA LYS A 203 -4.24 11.26 -4.33
C LYS A 203 -5.46 12.15 -4.54
N THR A 204 -6.65 11.57 -4.44
CA THR A 204 -7.92 12.27 -4.66
C THR A 204 -8.13 13.40 -3.63
N ALA A 205 -7.98 13.11 -2.35
CA ALA A 205 -8.14 14.11 -1.29
C ALA A 205 -7.11 15.24 -1.38
N LEU A 206 -5.82 14.89 -1.53
CA LEU A 206 -4.77 15.90 -1.63
C LEU A 206 -4.89 16.76 -2.90
N LYS A 207 -5.37 16.21 -4.02
CA LYS A 207 -5.70 17.02 -5.20
C LYS A 207 -6.83 18.02 -4.92
N ARG A 208 -7.88 17.59 -4.22
CA ARG A 208 -9.00 18.47 -3.84
C ARG A 208 -8.55 19.57 -2.88
N SER A 209 -7.71 19.24 -1.91
CA SER A 209 -7.26 20.19 -0.89
C SER A 209 -6.07 21.04 -1.33
N LEU A 210 -5.11 20.49 -2.09
CA LEU A 210 -3.82 21.13 -2.38
C LEU A 210 -3.49 21.23 -3.88
N GLY A 211 -4.37 20.73 -4.76
CA GLY A 211 -4.10 20.68 -6.21
C GLY A 211 -3.09 19.61 -6.63
N ILE A 212 -2.49 18.85 -5.70
CA ILE A 212 -1.47 17.85 -6.02
C ILE A 212 -1.53 16.63 -5.09
N GLY A 213 -1.55 15.43 -5.68
CA GLY A 213 -1.75 14.16 -4.97
C GLY A 213 -0.47 13.44 -4.52
N ALA A 214 0.46 14.15 -3.86
CA ALA A 214 1.73 13.59 -3.41
C ALA A 214 2.13 14.11 -2.01
N SER A 215 3.15 13.49 -1.39
CA SER A 215 3.72 14.01 -0.13
C SER A 215 4.18 15.43 -0.28
N SER A 216 3.77 16.32 0.62
CA SER A 216 4.18 17.72 0.58
C SER A 216 5.54 17.99 1.22
N CYS A 217 6.14 17.01 1.90
CA CYS A 217 7.41 17.12 2.64
C CYS A 217 8.30 15.88 2.42
N SER A 218 9.47 15.88 3.05
CA SER A 218 10.45 14.79 3.02
C SER A 218 10.59 14.11 4.40
N TYR A 219 11.21 12.94 4.44
CA TYR A 219 11.59 12.29 5.72
C TYR A 219 12.56 13.14 6.55
N ARG A 220 13.27 14.09 5.93
CA ARG A 220 14.12 15.06 6.63
C ARG A 220 13.32 15.96 7.56
N ASP A 221 12.09 16.28 7.19
CA ASP A 221 11.19 17.17 7.95
C ASP A 221 10.68 16.51 9.24
N TRP A 222 10.77 15.17 9.34
CA TRP A 222 10.45 14.46 10.59
C TRP A 222 11.41 14.81 11.73
N ILE A 223 12.67 15.14 11.39
CA ILE A 223 13.74 15.34 12.38
C ILE A 223 13.80 16.81 12.75
N GLY A 224 13.30 17.13 13.94
CA GLY A 224 13.24 18.48 14.47
C GLY A 224 11.87 19.16 14.30
N THR A 225 10.84 18.45 13.80
CA THR A 225 9.45 18.87 13.96
C THR A 225 9.02 18.77 15.42
N ASP A 226 8.06 19.57 15.88
CA ASP A 226 7.53 19.48 17.25
C ASP A 226 6.70 18.20 17.40
N VAL A 227 5.89 17.84 16.38
CA VAL A 227 5.01 16.69 16.46
C VAL A 227 4.99 15.90 15.15
N LEU A 228 5.08 14.55 15.27
CA LEU A 228 4.76 13.57 14.22
C LEU A 228 3.50 12.85 14.61
N VAL A 229 2.49 12.85 13.75
CA VAL A 229 1.23 12.15 13.99
C VAL A 229 1.07 11.05 12.96
N PHE A 230 0.96 9.79 13.43
CA PHE A 230 0.74 8.60 12.59
C PHE A 230 -0.73 8.18 12.68
N TRP A 231 -1.46 8.32 11.58
CA TRP A 231 -2.87 7.99 11.44
C TRP A 231 -3.04 6.65 10.73
N GLY A 232 -3.64 5.65 11.38
CA GLY A 232 -3.87 4.35 10.76
C GLY A 232 -2.62 3.75 10.11
N SER A 233 -1.44 3.96 10.71
CA SER A 233 -0.14 3.64 10.14
C SER A 233 0.75 2.89 11.11
N VAL A 234 1.21 1.71 10.71
CA VAL A 234 2.20 0.91 11.44
C VAL A 234 3.52 0.92 10.65
N ALA A 235 4.12 2.10 10.57
CA ALA A 235 5.35 2.31 9.79
C ALA A 235 6.51 1.42 10.26
N ALA A 236 6.60 1.11 11.55
CA ALA A 236 7.60 0.21 12.10
C ALA A 236 7.51 -1.23 11.54
N ASN A 237 6.32 -1.71 11.16
CA ASN A 237 6.13 -3.02 10.55
C ASN A 237 6.35 -2.98 9.02
N ASN A 238 5.71 -2.02 8.36
CA ASN A 238 5.59 -2.00 6.90
C ASN A 238 6.72 -1.24 6.21
N GLN A 239 7.28 -0.21 6.86
CA GLN A 239 8.44 0.57 6.41
C GLN A 239 9.53 0.59 7.50
N PRO A 240 10.14 -0.56 7.88
CA PRO A 240 10.96 -0.67 9.09
C PRO A 240 12.16 0.28 9.16
N VAL A 241 12.69 0.71 8.01
CA VAL A 241 13.78 1.68 7.94
C VAL A 241 13.37 3.04 8.50
N SER A 242 12.07 3.40 8.42
CA SER A 242 11.55 4.65 8.99
C SER A 242 11.77 4.77 10.50
N THR A 243 11.90 3.64 11.21
CA THR A 243 12.19 3.64 12.66
C THR A 243 13.50 4.34 12.99
N LYS A 244 14.48 4.35 12.08
CA LYS A 244 15.71 5.11 12.22
C LYS A 244 15.46 6.63 12.17
N TYR A 245 14.52 7.07 11.33
CA TYR A 245 14.12 8.49 11.29
C TYR A 245 13.32 8.87 12.53
N MET A 246 12.42 7.99 13.00
CA MET A 246 11.70 8.19 14.27
C MET A 246 12.65 8.30 15.46
N TYR A 247 13.68 7.44 15.52
CA TYR A 247 14.73 7.53 16.53
C TYR A 247 15.47 8.88 16.48
N ALA A 248 15.84 9.33 15.29
CA ALA A 248 16.51 10.62 15.12
C ALA A 248 15.59 11.79 15.49
N ALA A 249 14.31 11.74 15.15
CA ALA A 249 13.29 12.70 15.52
C ALA A 249 13.12 12.76 17.06
N LYS A 250 12.99 11.61 17.71
CA LYS A 250 12.93 11.52 19.19
C LYS A 250 14.16 12.15 19.86
N LYS A 251 15.35 11.92 19.31
CA LYS A 251 16.59 12.55 19.82
C LYS A 251 16.63 14.05 19.60
N ALA A 252 15.91 14.57 18.63
CA ALA A 252 15.74 16.00 18.38
C ALA A 252 14.63 16.65 19.24
N GLY A 253 13.90 15.86 20.03
CA GLY A 253 12.84 16.35 20.92
C GLY A 253 11.42 16.21 20.37
N THR A 254 11.27 15.68 19.15
CA THR A 254 9.97 15.48 18.50
C THR A 254 9.07 14.55 19.32
N LYS A 255 7.81 14.95 19.51
CA LYS A 255 6.76 14.07 20.05
C LYS A 255 6.17 13.21 18.94
N ILE A 256 6.00 11.92 19.18
CA ILE A 256 5.41 10.96 18.24
C ILE A 256 4.08 10.47 18.79
N ILE A 257 3.00 10.74 18.07
CA ILE A 257 1.63 10.37 18.42
C ILE A 257 1.13 9.33 17.44
N MET A 258 0.41 8.32 17.92
CA MET A 258 -0.26 7.33 17.11
C MET A 258 -1.77 7.40 17.31
N ILE A 259 -2.52 7.40 16.20
CA ILE A 259 -3.99 7.34 16.17
C ILE A 259 -4.37 6.06 15.43
N ASN A 260 -4.93 5.10 16.16
CA ASN A 260 -5.18 3.76 15.63
C ASN A 260 -6.12 2.98 16.58
N PRO A 261 -7.00 2.10 16.10
CA PRO A 261 -7.86 1.29 16.95
C PRO A 261 -7.11 0.23 17.79
N TYR A 262 -5.88 -0.10 17.39
CA TYR A 262 -5.02 -1.07 18.07
C TYR A 262 -3.70 -0.45 18.49
N ARG A 263 -3.32 -0.62 19.76
CA ARG A 263 -2.01 -0.22 20.30
C ARG A 263 -0.93 -1.15 19.74
N GLU A 264 -0.36 -0.77 18.61
CA GLU A 264 0.63 -1.58 17.91
C GLU A 264 1.95 -1.67 18.69
N PRO A 265 2.35 -2.86 19.16
CA PRO A 265 3.55 -3.02 19.97
C PRO A 265 4.83 -2.53 19.29
N SER A 266 4.93 -2.67 17.96
CA SER A 266 6.07 -2.22 17.17
C SER A 266 6.17 -0.70 17.04
N MET A 267 5.07 0.02 17.22
CA MET A 267 5.06 1.49 17.27
C MET A 267 5.32 2.00 18.67
N GLU A 268 5.02 1.23 19.72
CA GLU A 268 5.37 1.60 21.08
C GLU A 268 6.87 1.42 21.35
N LYS A 269 7.44 0.28 20.92
CA LYS A 269 8.85 -0.07 21.16
C LYS A 269 9.42 -0.79 19.95
N TYR A 270 10.62 -0.40 19.54
CA TYR A 270 11.29 -1.04 18.40
C TYR A 270 12.79 -1.21 18.65
N TRP A 271 13.37 -2.27 18.07
CA TRP A 271 14.82 -2.54 18.10
C TRP A 271 15.38 -2.32 16.68
N ILE A 272 16.08 -1.19 16.52
CA ILE A 272 16.56 -0.73 15.22
C ILE A 272 17.93 -1.36 14.97
N PRO A 273 18.08 -2.31 14.03
CA PRO A 273 19.31 -3.10 13.88
C PRO A 273 20.51 -2.26 13.43
N SER A 274 20.28 -1.15 12.77
CA SER A 274 21.35 -0.24 12.28
C SER A 274 21.83 0.78 13.32
N ILE A 275 21.26 0.80 14.52
CA ILE A 275 21.65 1.69 15.61
C ILE A 275 22.06 0.84 16.83
N PRO A 276 23.37 0.77 17.15
CA PRO A 276 23.87 -0.13 18.20
C PRO A 276 23.13 -0.01 19.54
N GLU A 277 22.89 1.23 20.01
CA GLU A 277 22.15 1.49 21.25
C GLU A 277 20.73 0.91 21.17
N SER A 278 20.01 1.13 20.08
CA SER A 278 18.66 0.61 19.90
C SER A 278 18.64 -0.90 19.65
N ALA A 279 19.64 -1.43 18.96
CA ALA A 279 19.77 -2.88 18.76
C ALA A 279 19.95 -3.62 20.11
N LEU A 280 20.61 -3.00 21.08
CA LEU A 280 20.82 -3.56 22.42
C LEU A 280 19.61 -3.32 23.35
N PHE A 281 19.17 -2.07 23.50
CA PHE A 281 18.22 -1.67 24.54
C PHE A 281 16.82 -1.36 23.98
N GLY A 282 16.62 -1.36 22.67
CA GLY A 282 15.39 -0.91 22.02
C GLY A 282 15.18 0.59 22.14
N THR A 283 14.14 1.07 21.46
CA THR A 283 13.75 2.49 21.48
C THR A 283 12.26 2.61 21.78
N LYS A 284 11.88 3.44 22.71
CA LYS A 284 10.51 3.92 22.90
C LYS A 284 10.20 4.85 21.73
N ILE A 285 9.20 4.52 20.92
CA ILE A 285 8.85 5.27 19.71
C ILE A 285 7.74 6.28 20.05
N THR A 286 6.55 5.78 20.33
CA THR A 286 5.36 6.60 20.54
C THR A 286 5.33 7.20 21.94
N ASP A 287 4.95 8.49 22.04
CA ASP A 287 4.75 9.17 23.30
C ASP A 287 3.32 9.00 23.80
N ASP A 288 2.34 9.01 22.89
CA ASP A 288 0.92 8.86 23.22
C ASP A 288 0.15 8.14 22.11
N VAL A 289 -0.96 7.49 22.49
CA VAL A 289 -1.84 6.72 21.60
C VAL A 289 -3.29 7.14 21.82
N TYR A 290 -3.97 7.54 20.74
CA TYR A 290 -5.39 7.78 20.70
C TYR A 290 -6.07 6.60 20.01
N GLN A 291 -6.82 5.80 20.78
CA GLN A 291 -7.47 4.59 20.26
C GLN A 291 -8.87 4.93 19.76
N VAL A 292 -8.97 5.26 18.49
CA VAL A 292 -10.26 5.53 17.82
C VAL A 292 -11.00 4.22 17.52
N ASN A 293 -12.31 4.30 17.38
CA ASN A 293 -13.09 3.22 16.75
C ASN A 293 -12.68 3.04 15.29
N ILE A 294 -12.84 1.83 14.74
CA ILE A 294 -12.70 1.60 13.29
C ILE A 294 -13.74 2.45 12.58
N GLY A 295 -13.29 3.41 11.74
CA GLY A 295 -14.15 4.39 11.07
C GLY A 295 -14.46 5.64 11.89
N GLY A 296 -13.93 5.76 13.10
CA GLY A 296 -14.12 6.90 13.99
C GLY A 296 -13.19 8.09 13.75
N ASP A 297 -12.31 8.00 12.77
CA ASP A 297 -11.26 9.00 12.50
C ASP A 297 -11.82 10.39 12.18
N ILE A 298 -12.87 10.47 11.34
CA ILE A 298 -13.54 11.74 10.99
C ILE A 298 -14.13 12.40 12.24
N ALA A 299 -14.84 11.63 13.06
CA ALA A 299 -15.44 12.15 14.28
C ALA A 299 -14.38 12.67 15.28
N PHE A 300 -13.27 11.95 15.40
CA PHE A 300 -12.14 12.39 16.22
C PHE A 300 -11.56 13.72 15.72
N MET A 301 -11.28 13.83 14.43
CA MET A 301 -10.72 15.06 13.82
C MET A 301 -11.69 16.22 13.89
N ASN A 302 -13.00 15.97 13.70
CA ASN A 302 -14.03 16.99 13.84
C ASN A 302 -14.12 17.50 15.30
N GLY A 303 -14.01 16.59 16.28
CA GLY A 303 -13.95 16.97 17.70
C GLY A 303 -12.74 17.83 18.03
N VAL A 304 -11.57 17.53 17.45
CA VAL A 304 -10.36 18.34 17.60
C VAL A 304 -10.57 19.75 17.02
N MET A 305 -11.11 19.85 15.80
CA MET A 305 -11.40 21.16 15.18
C MET A 305 -12.47 21.94 15.95
N LYS A 306 -13.50 21.25 16.46
CA LYS A 306 -14.54 21.87 17.29
C LYS A 306 -13.94 22.49 18.55
N HIS A 307 -13.02 21.79 19.23
CA HIS A 307 -12.26 22.38 20.33
C HIS A 307 -11.44 23.60 19.93
N TRP A 308 -10.78 23.56 18.77
CA TRP A 308 -10.04 24.73 18.28
C TRP A 308 -10.96 25.94 18.06
N PHE A 309 -12.15 25.74 17.49
CA PHE A 309 -13.09 26.83 17.28
C PHE A 309 -13.68 27.35 18.59
N GLU A 310 -13.93 26.49 19.58
CA GLU A 310 -14.30 26.91 20.95
C GLU A 310 -13.17 27.72 21.63
N MET A 311 -11.93 27.26 21.56
CA MET A 311 -10.75 27.99 22.08
C MET A 311 -10.54 29.35 21.39
N GLU A 312 -10.77 29.42 20.07
CA GLU A 312 -10.68 30.67 19.31
C GLU A 312 -11.76 31.70 19.69
N GLN A 313 -12.93 31.25 20.13
CA GLN A 313 -13.98 32.14 20.66
C GLN A 313 -13.59 32.71 22.03
N GLU A 314 -12.96 31.88 22.88
CA GLU A 314 -12.49 32.30 24.20
C GLU A 314 -11.24 33.19 24.13
N ALA A 315 -10.27 32.82 23.29
CA ALA A 315 -9.00 33.51 23.15
C ALA A 315 -8.55 33.50 21.65
N PRO A 316 -8.86 34.54 20.87
CA PRO A 316 -8.50 34.64 19.46
C PRO A 316 -6.99 34.48 19.20
N GLY A 317 -6.62 33.61 18.24
CA GLY A 317 -5.24 33.28 17.90
C GLY A 317 -4.57 32.27 18.81
N SER A 318 -5.32 31.61 19.69
CA SER A 318 -4.78 30.63 20.64
C SER A 318 -4.65 29.21 20.10
N SER A 319 -5.37 28.86 19.03
CA SER A 319 -5.52 27.47 18.62
C SER A 319 -5.30 27.16 17.14
N ILE A 320 -5.45 28.14 16.25
CA ILE A 320 -5.27 28.01 14.80
C ILE A 320 -4.39 29.13 14.25
N ASP A 321 -3.76 28.91 13.11
CA ASP A 321 -2.96 29.93 12.42
C ASP A 321 -3.85 30.81 11.52
N ARG A 322 -4.48 31.83 12.12
CA ARG A 322 -5.40 32.73 11.40
C ARG A 322 -4.74 33.44 10.23
N ALA A 323 -3.48 33.85 10.38
CA ALA A 323 -2.76 34.56 9.33
C ALA A 323 -2.54 33.64 8.11
N PHE A 324 -2.18 32.42 8.35
CA PHE A 324 -2.04 31.41 7.28
C PHE A 324 -3.39 31.11 6.61
N ILE A 325 -4.45 30.92 7.41
CA ILE A 325 -5.80 30.62 6.90
C ILE A 325 -6.27 31.74 5.96
N GLU A 326 -6.16 33.00 6.40
CA GLU A 326 -6.61 34.15 5.61
C GLU A 326 -5.80 34.32 4.32
N ALA A 327 -4.48 34.15 4.38
CA ALA A 327 -3.59 34.32 3.23
C ALA A 327 -3.64 33.15 2.24
N HIS A 328 -3.80 31.92 2.70
CA HIS A 328 -3.48 30.72 1.92
C HIS A 328 -4.59 29.68 1.83
N THR A 329 -5.79 29.94 2.37
CA THR A 329 -6.87 28.95 2.30
C THR A 329 -8.19 29.50 1.80
N ASN A 330 -9.06 28.60 1.31
CA ASN A 330 -10.47 28.82 0.99
C ASN A 330 -11.34 27.93 1.86
N GLY A 331 -12.64 28.27 2.04
CA GLY A 331 -13.63 27.40 2.67
C GLY A 331 -13.60 27.41 4.21
N PHE A 332 -12.92 28.35 4.86
CA PHE A 332 -12.82 28.39 6.33
C PHE A 332 -14.18 28.58 7.00
N THR A 333 -15.00 29.51 6.51
CA THR A 333 -16.30 29.81 7.11
C THR A 333 -17.24 28.63 7.02
N GLU A 334 -17.29 27.97 5.88
CA GLU A 334 -18.11 26.79 5.63
C GLU A 334 -17.68 25.61 6.52
N LEU A 335 -16.37 25.34 6.61
CA LEU A 335 -15.82 24.31 7.48
C LEU A 335 -16.17 24.59 8.95
N LYS A 336 -15.97 25.83 9.41
CA LYS A 336 -16.24 26.21 10.79
C LYS A 336 -17.73 26.00 11.14
N GLN A 337 -18.64 26.53 10.30
CA GLN A 337 -20.08 26.36 10.50
C GLN A 337 -20.51 24.89 10.50
N HIS A 338 -19.91 24.09 9.63
CA HIS A 338 -20.18 22.66 9.55
C HIS A 338 -19.76 21.91 10.83
N ILE A 339 -18.57 22.20 11.37
CA ILE A 339 -18.04 21.58 12.58
C ILE A 339 -18.81 22.04 13.85
N GLU A 340 -19.13 23.33 13.96
CA GLU A 340 -19.81 23.89 15.14
C GLU A 340 -21.20 23.28 15.35
N LYS A 341 -21.89 22.89 14.29
CA LYS A 341 -23.23 22.25 14.34
C LYS A 341 -23.19 20.82 14.88
N GLN A 342 -22.05 20.16 14.89
CA GLN A 342 -21.96 18.76 15.28
C GLN A 342 -22.11 18.58 16.79
N ASN A 343 -22.82 17.53 17.20
CA ASN A 343 -23.09 17.24 18.60
C ASN A 343 -21.91 16.48 19.25
N TRP A 344 -21.49 16.92 20.45
CA TRP A 344 -20.39 16.27 21.17
C TRP A 344 -20.63 14.79 21.46
N LYS A 345 -21.86 14.42 21.87
CA LYS A 345 -22.20 13.02 22.12
C LYS A 345 -21.98 12.13 20.90
N MET A 346 -22.40 12.59 19.72
CA MET A 346 -22.18 11.86 18.47
C MET A 346 -20.69 11.74 18.14
N LEU A 347 -19.92 12.81 18.39
CA LEU A 347 -18.46 12.78 18.16
C LEU A 347 -17.76 11.77 19.07
N GLU A 348 -18.14 11.72 20.35
CA GLU A 348 -17.58 10.76 21.33
C GLU A 348 -17.96 9.32 20.98
N GLU A 349 -19.24 9.05 20.70
CA GLU A 349 -19.75 7.71 20.36
C GLU A 349 -19.12 7.19 19.06
N SER A 350 -19.07 8.00 18.02
CA SER A 350 -18.50 7.60 16.73
C SER A 350 -16.99 7.41 16.80
N SER A 351 -16.27 8.31 17.47
CA SER A 351 -14.81 8.22 17.57
C SER A 351 -14.33 7.17 18.57
N GLY A 352 -15.13 6.87 19.61
CA GLY A 352 -14.70 6.09 20.79
C GLY A 352 -13.74 6.84 21.71
N ILE A 353 -13.60 8.16 21.54
CA ILE A 353 -12.70 9.04 22.29
C ILE A 353 -13.52 10.09 23.04
N SER A 354 -13.26 10.26 24.34
CA SER A 354 -13.96 11.28 25.13
C SER A 354 -13.61 12.71 24.69
N LYS A 355 -14.55 13.64 24.92
CA LYS A 355 -14.37 15.06 24.65
C LYS A 355 -13.09 15.61 25.28
N ASP A 356 -12.80 15.25 26.52
CA ASP A 356 -11.60 15.72 27.22
C ASP A 356 -10.32 15.21 26.56
N ARG A 357 -10.33 13.96 26.10
CA ARG A 357 -9.18 13.36 25.42
C ARG A 357 -8.96 13.98 24.02
N MET A 358 -10.04 14.36 23.32
CA MET A 358 -9.96 15.16 22.08
C MET A 358 -9.35 16.54 22.36
N LYS A 359 -9.74 17.18 23.49
CA LYS A 359 -9.19 18.48 23.94
C LYS A 359 -7.70 18.40 24.20
N GLU A 360 -7.22 17.35 24.85
CA GLU A 360 -5.78 17.14 25.08
C GLU A 360 -4.98 17.15 23.77
N PHE A 361 -5.49 16.45 22.74
CA PHE A 361 -4.86 16.42 21.42
C PHE A 361 -4.97 17.77 20.71
N ALA A 362 -6.12 18.43 20.79
CA ALA A 362 -6.31 19.78 20.24
C ALA A 362 -5.30 20.79 20.83
N VAL A 363 -5.12 20.79 22.15
CA VAL A 363 -4.14 21.63 22.86
C VAL A 363 -2.69 21.25 22.49
N LEU A 364 -2.39 19.96 22.33
CA LEU A 364 -1.07 19.51 21.91
C LEU A 364 -0.70 20.08 20.54
N LEU A 365 -1.61 20.02 19.58
CA LEU A 365 -1.38 20.57 18.24
C LEU A 365 -1.36 22.09 18.21
N ALA A 366 -2.24 22.77 18.97
CA ALA A 366 -2.27 24.24 19.08
C ALA A 366 -0.96 24.82 19.64
N ARG A 367 -0.25 24.08 20.48
CA ARG A 367 1.06 24.49 21.03
C ARG A 367 2.24 24.18 20.12
N ALA A 368 2.06 23.29 19.16
CA ALA A 368 3.11 22.94 18.23
C ALA A 368 3.29 24.04 17.16
N LYS A 369 4.54 24.41 16.89
CA LYS A 369 4.87 25.35 15.82
C LYS A 369 5.06 24.65 14.49
N THR A 370 5.37 23.36 14.53
CA THR A 370 5.63 22.53 13.36
C THR A 370 5.01 21.15 13.56
N GLY A 371 4.50 20.57 12.47
CA GLY A 371 3.89 19.25 12.49
C GLY A 371 3.98 18.54 11.15
N VAL A 372 4.18 17.21 11.21
CA VAL A 372 4.08 16.35 10.03
C VAL A 372 3.02 15.28 10.31
N PHE A 373 2.01 15.23 9.46
CA PHE A 373 0.94 14.24 9.52
C PHE A 373 1.19 13.13 8.52
N ILE A 374 1.21 11.91 9.03
CA ILE A 374 1.60 10.71 8.28
C ILE A 374 0.46 9.72 8.37
N TRP A 375 0.04 9.15 7.25
CA TRP A 375 -1.00 8.13 7.25
C TRP A 375 -0.69 7.00 6.29
N SER A 376 -1.36 5.86 6.51
CA SER A 376 -1.26 4.68 5.67
C SER A 376 -2.64 4.04 5.45
N MET A 377 -2.65 2.74 5.17
CA MET A 377 -3.84 2.01 4.73
C MET A 377 -4.98 1.94 5.77
N GLY A 378 -4.71 2.21 7.05
CA GLY A 378 -5.78 2.33 8.05
C GLY A 378 -6.77 3.46 7.74
N LEU A 379 -6.31 4.54 7.06
CA LEU A 379 -7.19 5.59 6.57
C LEU A 379 -7.62 5.39 5.11
N THR A 380 -6.73 4.81 4.27
CA THR A 380 -6.99 4.75 2.82
C THR A 380 -7.77 3.53 2.37
N GLN A 381 -7.76 2.43 3.09
CA GLN A 381 -8.55 1.23 2.77
C GLN A 381 -9.84 1.19 3.56
N HIS A 382 -10.63 2.24 3.38
CA HIS A 382 -11.83 2.52 4.14
C HIS A 382 -12.91 3.09 3.21
N ARG A 383 -14.19 2.82 3.48
CA ARG A 383 -15.32 3.38 2.72
C ARG A 383 -15.31 4.91 2.66
N PHE A 384 -14.79 5.57 3.71
CA PHE A 384 -14.70 7.03 3.83
C PHE A 384 -13.27 7.54 3.65
N ALA A 385 -12.45 6.85 2.87
CA ALA A 385 -11.02 7.09 2.83
C ALA A 385 -10.65 8.49 2.32
N THR A 386 -11.28 8.97 1.26
CA THR A 386 -11.04 10.33 0.73
C THR A 386 -11.39 11.38 1.77
N ASP A 387 -12.49 11.20 2.48
CA ASP A 387 -12.97 12.13 3.49
C ASP A 387 -12.08 12.12 4.75
N ASN A 388 -11.63 10.95 5.20
CA ASN A 388 -10.62 10.84 6.26
C ASN A 388 -9.39 11.71 5.95
N ILE A 389 -8.88 11.63 4.72
CA ILE A 389 -7.65 12.35 4.33
C ILE A 389 -7.93 13.83 4.12
N SER A 390 -9.10 14.20 3.63
CA SER A 390 -9.53 15.61 3.58
C SER A 390 -9.52 16.24 4.97
N GLN A 391 -9.96 15.50 6.01
CA GLN A 391 -9.89 16.00 7.39
C GLN A 391 -8.47 16.10 7.92
N VAL A 392 -7.57 15.18 7.59
CA VAL A 392 -6.14 15.32 7.91
C VAL A 392 -5.55 16.58 7.24
N ALA A 393 -5.94 16.86 6.00
CA ALA A 393 -5.52 18.06 5.29
C ALA A 393 -6.10 19.34 5.95
N ASN A 394 -7.37 19.32 6.37
CA ASN A 394 -7.99 20.43 7.09
C ASN A 394 -7.23 20.76 8.38
N LEU A 395 -6.90 19.73 9.20
CA LEU A 395 -6.09 19.96 10.41
C LEU A 395 -4.74 20.61 10.11
N ALA A 396 -4.06 20.16 9.05
CA ALA A 396 -2.76 20.75 8.66
C ALA A 396 -2.88 22.16 8.14
N LEU A 397 -3.91 22.46 7.33
CA LEU A 397 -4.14 23.82 6.79
C LEU A 397 -4.54 24.81 7.90
N LEU A 398 -5.37 24.39 8.87
CA LEU A 398 -5.76 25.22 10.01
C LEU A 398 -4.55 25.59 10.91
N GLN A 399 -3.51 24.76 10.93
CA GLN A 399 -2.28 24.98 11.71
C GLN A 399 -1.12 25.56 10.88
N GLY A 400 -1.30 25.79 9.57
CA GLY A 400 -0.21 26.21 8.70
C GLY A 400 0.94 25.18 8.60
N PHE A 401 0.64 23.86 8.80
CA PHE A 401 1.64 22.80 8.77
C PHE A 401 1.94 22.30 7.35
N ILE A 402 2.18 23.22 6.43
CA ILE A 402 2.46 22.92 5.03
C ILE A 402 3.43 23.93 4.41
N GLY A 403 4.14 23.50 3.37
CA GLY A 403 4.93 24.36 2.51
C GLY A 403 6.20 24.95 3.13
N ARG A 404 6.65 24.43 4.26
CA ARG A 404 7.84 24.90 4.97
C ARG A 404 8.55 23.79 5.74
N LYS A 405 9.76 24.05 6.15
CA LYS A 405 10.60 23.12 6.89
C LYS A 405 9.91 22.59 8.15
N HIS A 406 10.05 21.29 8.38
CA HIS A 406 9.46 20.54 9.51
C HIS A 406 7.93 20.50 9.53
N CYS A 407 7.29 20.81 8.41
CA CYS A 407 5.85 20.76 8.24
C CYS A 407 5.48 19.94 6.99
N GLY A 408 4.34 19.23 7.03
CA GLY A 408 3.82 18.59 5.84
C GLY A 408 2.86 17.44 6.06
N LEU A 409 2.34 16.98 4.93
CA LEU A 409 1.41 15.87 4.78
C LEU A 409 2.11 14.74 4.03
N MET A 410 2.13 13.53 4.62
CA MET A 410 2.84 12.39 4.06
C MET A 410 1.99 11.11 4.03
N PRO A 411 1.35 10.80 2.90
CA PRO A 411 0.83 9.44 2.67
C PRO A 411 2.01 8.47 2.58
N ILE A 412 2.35 7.78 3.68
CA ILE A 412 3.51 6.87 3.70
C ILE A 412 3.19 5.61 2.89
N ARG A 413 3.66 5.59 1.64
CA ARG A 413 3.42 4.52 0.68
C ARG A 413 4.02 3.19 1.16
N GLY A 414 3.36 2.08 0.86
CA GLY A 414 3.82 0.75 1.25
C GLY A 414 4.96 0.24 0.38
N HIS A 415 4.68 -0.08 -0.87
CA HIS A 415 5.61 -0.74 -1.79
C HIS A 415 6.44 0.24 -2.62
N SER A 416 7.56 -0.23 -3.17
CA SER A 416 8.55 0.58 -3.90
C SER A 416 8.01 1.27 -5.15
N GLY A 417 7.03 0.69 -5.83
CA GLY A 417 6.44 1.23 -7.07
C GLY A 417 5.16 2.05 -6.87
N VAL A 418 4.67 2.23 -5.63
CA VAL A 418 3.35 2.84 -5.39
C VAL A 418 3.25 4.28 -5.91
N GLN A 419 4.27 5.10 -5.74
CA GLN A 419 4.24 6.48 -6.24
C GLN A 419 4.37 6.51 -7.76
N GLY A 420 5.34 5.78 -8.31
CA GLY A 420 5.66 5.81 -9.75
C GLY A 420 4.55 5.24 -10.64
N SER A 421 3.84 4.19 -10.22
CA SER A 421 2.86 3.51 -11.07
C SER A 421 1.75 4.44 -11.59
N GLY A 422 1.17 5.26 -10.72
CA GLY A 422 0.17 6.25 -11.13
C GLY A 422 0.78 7.39 -11.94
N GLU A 423 2.01 7.84 -11.60
CA GLU A 423 2.69 8.93 -12.30
C GLU A 423 3.16 8.53 -13.71
N MET A 424 3.36 7.23 -13.94
CA MET A 424 3.70 6.65 -15.26
C MET A 424 2.47 6.31 -16.10
N GLY A 425 1.26 6.57 -15.62
CA GLY A 425 0.02 6.36 -16.37
C GLY A 425 -0.50 4.92 -16.41
N ALA A 426 0.01 4.02 -15.57
CA ALA A 426 -0.56 2.67 -15.41
C ALA A 426 -1.82 2.70 -14.52
N ASP A 427 -2.80 3.51 -14.88
CA ASP A 427 -3.99 3.87 -14.09
C ASP A 427 -5.13 4.20 -15.05
N PRO A 428 -6.39 3.79 -14.81
CA PRO A 428 -7.50 4.04 -15.72
C PRO A 428 -7.92 5.52 -15.81
N PHE A 429 -7.49 6.35 -14.84
CA PHE A 429 -7.88 7.76 -14.71
C PHE A 429 -6.72 8.73 -14.94
N VAL A 430 -5.53 8.23 -15.29
CA VAL A 430 -4.31 9.02 -15.37
C VAL A 430 -3.50 8.64 -16.60
N LEU A 431 -2.96 9.65 -17.23
CA LEU A 431 -1.90 9.54 -18.24
C LEU A 431 -0.57 10.02 -17.64
N PRO A 432 0.57 9.69 -18.23
CA PRO A 432 1.84 10.26 -17.78
C PRO A 432 1.76 11.79 -17.68
N GLY A 433 2.06 12.33 -16.48
CA GLY A 433 2.10 13.77 -16.22
C GLY A 433 0.76 14.45 -15.90
N GLY A 434 -0.39 13.75 -15.93
CA GLY A 434 -1.67 14.37 -15.60
C GLY A 434 -2.85 13.43 -15.56
N ASP A 435 -4.04 13.99 -15.42
CA ASP A 435 -5.28 13.20 -15.44
C ASP A 435 -5.63 12.76 -16.88
N PHE A 436 -6.54 11.82 -16.98
CA PHE A 436 -7.09 11.39 -18.26
C PHE A 436 -8.17 12.38 -18.71
N ASP A 437 -7.73 13.47 -19.34
CA ASP A 437 -8.54 14.52 -19.94
C ASP A 437 -8.08 14.81 -21.37
N GLU A 438 -8.83 15.63 -22.10
CA GLU A 438 -8.57 15.92 -23.52
C GLU A 438 -7.23 16.61 -23.73
N GLU A 439 -6.84 17.55 -22.86
CA GLU A 439 -5.58 18.30 -22.97
C GLU A 439 -4.38 17.37 -22.82
N ASN A 440 -4.38 16.58 -21.75
CA ASN A 440 -3.29 15.65 -21.48
C ASN A 440 -3.27 14.50 -22.48
N ALA A 441 -4.43 14.01 -22.94
CA ALA A 441 -4.53 13.02 -23.99
C ALA A 441 -3.88 13.52 -25.28
N ALA A 442 -4.21 14.73 -25.75
CA ALA A 442 -3.61 15.32 -26.95
C ALA A 442 -2.09 15.49 -26.81
N ARG A 443 -1.61 15.86 -25.63
CA ARG A 443 -0.19 15.99 -25.31
C ARG A 443 0.53 14.64 -25.40
N ILE A 444 -0.06 13.59 -24.82
CA ILE A 444 0.51 12.24 -24.82
C ILE A 444 0.48 11.62 -26.22
N GLU A 445 -0.60 11.80 -26.98
CA GLU A 445 -0.69 11.36 -28.38
C GLU A 445 0.42 11.98 -29.25
N LYS A 446 0.76 13.23 -28.99
CA LYS A 446 1.89 13.89 -29.68
C LYS A 446 3.24 13.25 -29.32
N VAL A 447 3.45 12.86 -28.06
CA VAL A 447 4.69 12.20 -27.61
C VAL A 447 4.78 10.77 -28.14
N TRP A 448 3.68 10.01 -28.08
CA TRP A 448 3.64 8.61 -28.47
C TRP A 448 3.49 8.38 -29.98
N GLY A 449 3.02 9.37 -30.75
CA GLY A 449 2.83 9.28 -32.19
C GLY A 449 1.59 8.50 -32.63
N PHE A 450 0.69 8.14 -31.71
CA PHE A 450 -0.55 7.41 -32.03
C PHE A 450 -1.73 7.91 -31.20
N ARG A 451 -2.95 7.64 -31.67
CA ARG A 451 -4.19 7.96 -30.99
C ARG A 451 -4.46 6.98 -29.85
N ILE A 452 -4.85 7.50 -28.69
CA ILE A 452 -5.25 6.68 -27.54
C ILE A 452 -6.78 6.53 -27.49
N PRO A 453 -7.31 5.46 -26.86
CA PRO A 453 -8.76 5.34 -26.65
C PRO A 453 -9.31 6.53 -25.85
N THR A 454 -10.50 7.02 -26.24
CA THR A 454 -11.14 8.19 -25.62
C THR A 454 -12.01 7.84 -24.41
N TRP A 455 -12.31 6.55 -24.21
CA TRP A 455 -13.13 6.08 -23.09
C TRP A 455 -12.27 5.82 -21.84
N GLN A 456 -12.83 6.10 -20.68
CA GLN A 456 -12.19 5.88 -19.40
C GLN A 456 -12.16 4.38 -19.06
N GLY A 457 -11.02 3.89 -18.59
CA GLY A 457 -10.84 2.48 -18.20
C GLY A 457 -11.55 2.11 -16.90
N ASP A 458 -11.63 0.80 -16.65
CA ASP A 458 -12.20 0.21 -15.45
C ASP A 458 -11.16 0.10 -14.33
N THR A 459 -11.60 0.32 -13.09
CA THR A 459 -10.81 -0.01 -11.90
C THR A 459 -10.75 -1.53 -11.73
N ILE A 460 -9.79 -2.03 -10.95
CA ILE A 460 -9.67 -3.47 -10.69
C ILE A 460 -10.95 -4.06 -10.06
N GLY A 461 -11.64 -3.31 -9.19
CA GLY A 461 -12.93 -3.74 -8.66
C GLY A 461 -13.97 -3.93 -9.76
N GLN A 462 -14.14 -2.93 -10.63
CA GLN A 462 -15.03 -3.02 -11.81
C GLN A 462 -14.58 -4.12 -12.79
N THR A 463 -13.28 -4.26 -13.01
CA THR A 463 -12.71 -5.33 -13.86
C THR A 463 -13.12 -6.71 -13.35
N ILE A 464 -13.05 -6.96 -12.03
CA ILE A 464 -13.46 -8.23 -11.42
C ILE A 464 -14.97 -8.45 -11.55
N GLU A 465 -15.78 -7.43 -11.32
CA GLU A 465 -17.23 -7.49 -11.52
C GLU A 465 -17.58 -7.75 -13.00
N ASN A 466 -16.87 -7.10 -13.92
CA ASN A 466 -17.05 -7.27 -15.36
C ASN A 466 -16.65 -8.68 -15.87
N MET A 467 -15.78 -9.42 -15.15
CA MET A 467 -15.52 -10.84 -15.42
C MET A 467 -16.78 -11.71 -15.29
N LEU A 468 -17.73 -11.32 -14.45
CA LEU A 468 -18.95 -12.05 -14.16
C LEU A 468 -20.14 -11.63 -15.01
N LEU A 469 -20.01 -10.63 -15.86
CA LEU A 469 -21.09 -10.20 -16.74
C LEU A 469 -21.53 -11.33 -17.70
N PRO A 470 -22.78 -11.32 -18.20
CA PRO A 470 -23.26 -12.29 -19.18
C PRO A 470 -22.40 -12.29 -20.46
N ASN A 471 -22.35 -13.45 -21.12
CA ASN A 471 -21.75 -13.54 -22.46
C ASN A 471 -22.52 -12.61 -23.41
N GLY A 472 -21.78 -11.83 -24.21
CA GLY A 472 -22.36 -10.83 -25.10
C GLY A 472 -22.33 -9.39 -24.56
N SER A 473 -22.05 -9.18 -23.27
CA SER A 473 -21.81 -7.83 -22.76
C SER A 473 -20.51 -7.26 -23.34
N GLU A 474 -20.55 -6.03 -23.84
CA GLU A 474 -19.40 -5.32 -24.39
C GLU A 474 -18.28 -5.11 -23.37
N ARG A 475 -18.63 -5.06 -22.08
CA ARG A 475 -17.69 -4.86 -20.97
C ARG A 475 -17.27 -6.16 -20.30
N LYS A 476 -17.76 -7.34 -20.73
CA LYS A 476 -17.32 -8.60 -20.14
C LYS A 476 -15.84 -8.81 -20.39
N VAL A 477 -15.06 -8.90 -19.32
CA VAL A 477 -13.63 -9.19 -19.43
C VAL A 477 -13.43 -10.62 -19.90
N LYS A 478 -12.91 -10.77 -21.11
CA LYS A 478 -12.55 -12.07 -21.71
C LYS A 478 -11.09 -12.40 -21.58
N MET A 479 -10.25 -11.38 -21.48
CA MET A 479 -8.82 -11.55 -21.26
C MET A 479 -8.32 -10.67 -20.15
N PHE A 480 -7.57 -11.28 -19.22
CA PHE A 480 -6.98 -10.59 -18.09
C PHE A 480 -5.48 -10.86 -18.02
N TYR A 481 -4.68 -9.81 -18.22
CA TYR A 481 -3.23 -9.83 -18.20
C TYR A 481 -2.70 -9.19 -16.92
N THR A 482 -1.89 -9.93 -16.14
CA THR A 482 -1.36 -9.42 -14.88
C THR A 482 0.17 -9.48 -14.85
N SER A 483 0.82 -8.42 -14.36
CA SER A 483 2.23 -8.44 -13.95
C SER A 483 2.31 -8.53 -12.43
N GLY A 484 2.51 -9.77 -11.94
CA GLY A 484 2.40 -10.13 -10.54
C GLY A 484 0.97 -10.04 -10.01
N GLY A 485 0.83 -10.14 -8.71
CA GLY A 485 -0.45 -10.05 -8.03
C GLY A 485 -1.08 -11.40 -7.69
N ASN A 486 -1.50 -11.53 -6.44
CA ASN A 486 -2.23 -12.70 -5.95
C ASN A 486 -3.63 -12.27 -5.50
N PHE A 487 -4.58 -12.26 -6.41
CA PHE A 487 -5.93 -11.73 -6.21
C PHE A 487 -6.73 -12.50 -5.15
N LEU A 488 -6.57 -13.82 -5.08
CA LEU A 488 -7.25 -14.65 -4.08
C LEU A 488 -6.90 -14.24 -2.64
N GLU A 489 -5.70 -13.74 -2.43
CA GLU A 489 -5.26 -13.32 -1.10
C GLU A 489 -5.42 -11.83 -0.87
N THR A 490 -5.25 -11.01 -1.91
CA THR A 490 -5.16 -9.56 -1.73
C THR A 490 -6.49 -8.83 -1.82
N MET A 491 -7.46 -9.42 -2.51
CA MET A 491 -8.79 -8.82 -2.71
C MET A 491 -9.81 -9.35 -1.70
N PRO A 492 -10.85 -8.56 -1.38
CA PRO A 492 -11.95 -9.01 -0.54
C PRO A 492 -12.69 -10.22 -1.11
N ASN A 493 -13.18 -11.10 -0.24
CA ASN A 493 -13.99 -12.26 -0.58
C ASN A 493 -13.33 -13.21 -1.60
N PRO A 494 -12.41 -14.09 -1.15
CA PRO A 494 -11.64 -14.98 -2.03
C PRO A 494 -12.49 -15.88 -2.94
N ASP A 495 -13.67 -16.34 -2.48
CA ASP A 495 -14.55 -17.19 -3.29
C ASP A 495 -15.18 -16.42 -4.46
N PHE A 496 -15.57 -15.17 -4.23
CA PHE A 496 -16.01 -14.28 -5.31
C PHE A 496 -14.91 -14.03 -6.34
N ILE A 497 -13.69 -13.76 -5.88
CA ILE A 497 -12.52 -13.57 -6.74
C ILE A 497 -12.22 -14.83 -7.55
N LYS A 498 -12.21 -16.01 -6.91
CA LYS A 498 -12.01 -17.28 -7.59
C LYS A 498 -13.02 -17.51 -8.70
N LYS A 499 -14.31 -17.27 -8.40
CA LYS A 499 -15.38 -17.37 -9.40
C LYS A 499 -15.16 -16.40 -10.56
N ALA A 500 -14.80 -15.15 -10.30
CA ALA A 500 -14.52 -14.16 -11.34
C ALA A 500 -13.35 -14.59 -12.25
N LEU A 501 -12.24 -15.04 -11.66
CA LEU A 501 -11.08 -15.51 -12.42
C LEU A 501 -11.39 -16.74 -13.28
N GLN A 502 -12.31 -17.62 -12.83
CA GLN A 502 -12.75 -18.79 -13.59
C GLN A 502 -13.61 -18.44 -14.82
N GLU A 503 -14.26 -17.28 -14.82
CA GLU A 503 -15.12 -16.81 -15.91
C GLU A 503 -14.36 -16.14 -17.05
N VAL A 504 -13.07 -15.83 -16.88
CA VAL A 504 -12.22 -15.25 -17.92
C VAL A 504 -11.78 -16.33 -18.92
N GLU A 505 -11.85 -16.04 -20.22
CA GLU A 505 -11.47 -16.97 -21.29
C GLU A 505 -9.96 -17.25 -21.24
N VAL A 506 -9.12 -16.22 -21.30
CA VAL A 506 -7.66 -16.36 -21.24
C VAL A 506 -7.09 -15.46 -20.12
N ARG A 507 -6.30 -16.05 -19.23
CA ARG A 507 -5.55 -15.31 -18.23
C ARG A 507 -4.05 -15.44 -18.46
N VAL A 508 -3.36 -14.30 -18.41
CA VAL A 508 -1.91 -14.23 -18.53
C VAL A 508 -1.33 -13.73 -17.21
N HIS A 509 -0.36 -14.47 -16.69
CA HIS A 509 0.40 -14.12 -15.50
C HIS A 509 1.87 -13.93 -15.87
N GLN A 510 2.31 -12.68 -16.00
CA GLN A 510 3.71 -12.32 -16.06
C GLN A 510 4.22 -12.24 -14.63
N ASP A 511 4.96 -13.25 -14.18
CA ASP A 511 5.36 -13.35 -12.77
C ASP A 511 6.75 -14.01 -12.62
N ILE A 512 7.32 -13.90 -11.45
CA ILE A 512 8.61 -14.51 -11.10
C ILE A 512 8.47 -15.85 -10.37
N ILE A 513 7.31 -16.10 -9.74
CA ILE A 513 6.97 -17.30 -8.94
C ILE A 513 5.53 -17.73 -9.18
N PHE A 514 5.19 -18.97 -8.82
CA PHE A 514 3.79 -19.36 -8.68
C PHE A 514 3.14 -18.68 -7.48
N ASN A 515 1.85 -18.37 -7.62
CA ASN A 515 0.98 -17.94 -6.54
C ASN A 515 -0.40 -18.61 -6.67
N THR A 516 -1.24 -18.51 -5.65
CA THR A 516 -2.54 -19.21 -5.63
C THR A 516 -3.47 -18.80 -6.77
N SER A 517 -3.39 -17.54 -7.23
CA SER A 517 -4.19 -17.06 -8.37
C SER A 517 -3.76 -17.68 -9.70
N THR A 518 -2.47 -18.03 -9.89
CA THR A 518 -1.99 -18.71 -11.11
C THR A 518 -2.56 -20.10 -11.27
N LEU A 519 -2.95 -20.73 -10.16
CA LEU A 519 -3.45 -22.11 -10.12
C LEU A 519 -4.97 -22.23 -10.35
N VAL A 520 -5.71 -21.11 -10.37
CA VAL A 520 -7.14 -21.10 -10.69
C VAL A 520 -7.34 -21.46 -12.16
N ASP A 521 -8.39 -22.18 -12.50
CA ASP A 521 -8.73 -22.48 -13.91
C ASP A 521 -9.24 -21.22 -14.63
N ALA A 522 -9.03 -21.15 -15.93
CA ALA A 522 -9.67 -20.22 -16.84
C ALA A 522 -10.68 -20.96 -17.73
N LYS A 523 -11.54 -20.27 -18.46
CA LYS A 523 -12.46 -20.90 -19.41
C LYS A 523 -11.76 -21.61 -20.57
N GLU A 524 -10.64 -21.06 -21.03
CA GLU A 524 -9.88 -21.61 -22.14
C GLU A 524 -8.44 -21.94 -21.75
N GLU A 525 -7.67 -20.94 -21.27
CA GLU A 525 -6.23 -21.10 -21.05
C GLU A 525 -5.68 -20.17 -19.95
N VAL A 526 -4.72 -20.67 -19.20
CA VAL A 526 -3.83 -19.91 -18.31
C VAL A 526 -2.43 -19.95 -18.89
N ILE A 527 -1.86 -18.77 -19.20
CA ILE A 527 -0.49 -18.61 -19.70
C ILE A 527 0.35 -17.94 -18.62
N ILE A 528 1.53 -18.47 -18.34
CA ILE A 528 2.48 -17.89 -17.39
C ILE A 528 3.75 -17.50 -18.15
N LEU A 529 4.15 -16.22 -18.01
CA LEU A 529 5.34 -15.65 -18.63
C LEU A 529 6.39 -15.37 -17.57
N PRO A 530 7.59 -15.95 -17.65
CA PRO A 530 8.65 -15.77 -16.66
C PRO A 530 9.27 -14.37 -16.77
N ALA A 531 9.20 -13.61 -15.67
CA ALA A 531 9.74 -12.26 -15.61
C ALA A 531 11.09 -12.21 -14.86
N MET A 532 11.98 -11.33 -15.31
CA MET A 532 13.15 -10.91 -14.57
C MET A 532 12.76 -10.05 -13.37
N THR A 533 13.59 -10.07 -12.32
CA THR A 533 13.46 -9.09 -11.24
C THR A 533 14.06 -7.75 -11.66
N ARG A 534 13.72 -6.68 -10.96
CA ARG A 534 14.24 -5.33 -11.24
C ARG A 534 15.78 -5.23 -11.25
N TYR A 535 16.48 -6.11 -10.52
CA TYR A 535 17.94 -6.11 -10.45
C TYR A 535 18.59 -6.80 -11.66
N GLU A 536 17.80 -7.54 -12.42
CA GLU A 536 18.22 -8.24 -13.64
C GLU A 536 17.89 -7.43 -14.92
N GLN A 537 17.09 -6.36 -14.78
CA GLN A 537 16.67 -5.51 -15.90
C GLN A 537 17.88 -4.90 -16.60
N PRO A 538 18.07 -5.16 -17.94
CA PRO A 538 19.15 -4.57 -18.71
C PRO A 538 19.11 -3.04 -18.68
N GLY A 539 20.27 -2.41 -18.50
CA GLY A 539 20.38 -0.96 -18.41
C GLY A 539 19.86 -0.35 -17.07
N GLY A 540 19.49 -1.21 -16.11
CA GLY A 540 18.96 -0.80 -14.82
C GLY A 540 17.55 -0.20 -14.90
N GLY A 541 17.02 0.29 -13.78
CA GLY A 541 15.69 0.86 -13.71
C GLY A 541 15.52 1.86 -12.58
N THR A 542 14.45 2.63 -12.64
CA THR A 542 14.15 3.67 -11.65
C THR A 542 12.93 3.31 -10.79
N SER A 543 12.83 3.94 -9.64
CA SER A 543 11.63 3.88 -8.79
C SER A 543 11.44 5.19 -8.03
N THR A 544 10.20 5.51 -7.70
CA THR A 544 9.84 6.75 -7.00
C THR A 544 9.43 6.47 -5.56
N SER A 545 10.09 7.12 -4.60
CA SER A 545 9.79 6.99 -3.18
C SER A 545 8.54 7.76 -2.76
N THR A 546 8.10 7.53 -1.53
CA THR A 546 7.03 8.32 -0.88
C THR A 546 7.27 9.82 -0.95
N GLU A 547 8.51 10.25 -0.72
CA GLU A 547 8.90 11.68 -0.72
C GLU A 547 9.23 12.25 -2.10
N ARG A 548 8.78 11.58 -3.18
CA ARG A 548 8.98 12.03 -4.58
C ARG A 548 10.43 11.98 -5.07
N MET A 549 11.27 11.19 -4.39
CA MET A 549 12.64 10.94 -4.84
C MET A 549 12.64 9.84 -5.91
N VAL A 550 13.21 10.13 -7.06
CA VAL A 550 13.40 9.16 -8.14
C VAL A 550 14.82 8.61 -8.05
N TYR A 551 14.94 7.31 -7.78
CA TYR A 551 16.21 6.61 -7.58
C TYR A 551 16.54 5.73 -8.76
N PHE A 552 17.81 5.70 -9.16
CA PHE A 552 18.33 4.75 -10.13
C PHE A 552 18.95 3.52 -9.45
N SER A 553 18.48 2.34 -9.85
CA SER A 553 19.06 1.04 -9.50
C SER A 553 19.79 0.48 -10.73
N PRO A 554 21.11 0.30 -10.69
CA PRO A 554 21.80 -0.32 -11.81
C PRO A 554 21.38 -1.79 -11.98
N GLU A 555 21.59 -2.34 -13.16
CA GLU A 555 21.59 -3.77 -13.36
C GLU A 555 22.67 -4.42 -12.50
N ILE A 556 22.31 -5.47 -11.77
CA ILE A 556 23.22 -6.16 -10.86
C ILE A 556 23.71 -7.46 -11.51
N LYS A 557 25.02 -7.55 -11.71
CA LYS A 557 25.64 -8.76 -12.26
C LYS A 557 25.42 -9.96 -11.36
N GLY A 558 24.80 -11.01 -11.90
CA GLY A 558 24.48 -12.24 -11.17
C GLY A 558 23.87 -13.31 -12.07
N PRO A 559 23.41 -14.42 -11.48
CA PRO A 559 22.73 -15.45 -12.26
C PRO A 559 21.45 -14.89 -12.88
N ARG A 560 21.08 -15.45 -14.01
CA ARG A 560 19.79 -15.23 -14.68
C ARG A 560 19.00 -16.53 -14.65
N ILE A 561 17.68 -16.43 -14.66
CA ILE A 561 16.79 -17.59 -14.68
C ILE A 561 16.47 -17.86 -16.15
N GLU A 562 17.08 -18.86 -16.71
CA GLU A 562 16.88 -19.42 -18.05
C GLU A 562 16.29 -18.43 -19.10
N GLU A 563 15.00 -18.60 -19.45
CA GLU A 563 14.33 -17.81 -20.47
C GLU A 563 13.56 -16.59 -19.92
N ALA A 564 13.71 -16.25 -18.61
CA ALA A 564 13.06 -15.08 -18.05
C ALA A 564 13.47 -13.80 -18.79
N ARG A 565 12.50 -12.92 -19.11
CA ARG A 565 12.72 -11.67 -19.85
C ARG A 565 12.42 -10.45 -19.00
N SER A 566 12.99 -9.31 -19.37
CA SER A 566 12.65 -8.04 -18.77
C SER A 566 11.18 -7.70 -18.99
N GLU A 567 10.50 -7.22 -17.95
CA GLU A 567 9.06 -6.98 -18.01
C GLU A 567 8.67 -5.96 -19.09
N TRP A 568 9.45 -4.90 -19.29
CA TRP A 568 9.16 -3.91 -20.33
C TRP A 568 9.31 -4.48 -21.74
N GLU A 569 10.29 -5.37 -21.97
CA GLU A 569 10.49 -6.04 -23.27
C GLU A 569 9.29 -6.91 -23.63
N ILE A 570 8.71 -7.61 -22.63
CA ILE A 570 7.53 -8.46 -22.84
C ILE A 570 6.34 -7.61 -23.33
N TYR A 571 6.11 -6.44 -22.73
CA TYR A 571 5.04 -5.53 -23.16
C TYR A 571 5.26 -4.97 -24.57
N VAL A 572 6.48 -4.60 -24.90
CA VAL A 572 6.86 -4.10 -26.23
C VAL A 572 6.66 -5.17 -27.27
N ASP A 573 7.18 -6.39 -27.03
CA ASP A 573 7.06 -7.50 -27.97
C ASP A 573 5.60 -7.92 -28.21
N LEU A 574 4.79 -7.94 -27.16
CA LEU A 574 3.35 -8.20 -27.27
C LEU A 574 2.66 -7.13 -28.12
N ALA A 575 2.91 -5.87 -27.84
CA ALA A 575 2.28 -4.76 -28.55
C ALA A 575 2.65 -4.74 -30.04
N LYS A 576 3.91 -4.99 -30.38
CA LYS A 576 4.39 -5.14 -31.77
C LYS A 576 3.70 -6.29 -32.52
N ARG A 577 3.38 -7.40 -31.82
CA ARG A 577 2.66 -8.53 -32.44
C ARG A 577 1.18 -8.22 -32.64
N VAL A 578 0.58 -7.42 -31.80
CA VAL A 578 -0.82 -7.00 -31.95
C VAL A 578 -0.99 -6.03 -33.12
N ARG A 579 -0.06 -5.05 -33.27
CA ARG A 579 -0.07 -4.03 -34.33
C ARG A 579 1.30 -3.97 -35.02
N PRO A 580 1.62 -4.95 -35.84
CA PRO A 580 2.94 -5.03 -36.49
C PRO A 580 3.21 -3.89 -37.50
N GLU A 581 2.17 -3.29 -38.07
CA GLU A 581 2.23 -2.15 -38.98
C GLU A 581 2.77 -0.88 -38.32
N ASP A 582 2.51 -0.71 -37.03
CA ASP A 582 2.88 0.47 -36.23
C ASP A 582 4.02 0.20 -35.24
N LYS A 583 4.74 -0.90 -35.38
CA LYS A 583 5.74 -1.40 -34.41
C LYS A 583 6.82 -0.38 -34.04
N GLU A 584 7.15 0.56 -34.90
CA GLU A 584 8.16 1.60 -34.68
C GLU A 584 7.70 2.62 -33.62
N LEU A 585 6.37 2.79 -33.39
CA LEU A 585 5.82 3.72 -32.42
C LEU A 585 5.95 3.21 -30.98
N ILE A 586 6.31 1.93 -30.81
CA ILE A 586 6.49 1.28 -29.49
C ILE A 586 7.85 0.57 -29.39
N HIS A 587 8.82 0.99 -30.16
CA HIS A 587 10.16 0.43 -30.11
C HIS A 587 11.03 1.18 -29.09
N PHE A 588 11.85 0.43 -28.34
CA PHE A 588 12.91 0.92 -27.48
C PHE A 588 14.10 -0.05 -27.59
N ASP A 589 15.31 0.47 -27.74
CA ASP A 589 16.54 -0.32 -27.74
C ASP A 589 16.94 -0.71 -26.32
N ASP A 590 16.77 0.20 -25.36
CA ASP A 590 17.09 -0.05 -23.95
C ASP A 590 16.22 0.79 -22.98
N ALA A 591 16.43 0.56 -21.69
CA ALA A 591 15.73 1.28 -20.65
C ALA A 591 16.11 2.79 -20.54
N ALA A 592 17.21 3.23 -21.15
CA ALA A 592 17.59 4.65 -21.17
C ALA A 592 16.70 5.43 -22.13
N GLU A 593 16.37 4.87 -23.31
CA GLU A 593 15.41 5.47 -24.24
C GLU A 593 14.02 5.60 -23.62
N ILE A 594 13.59 4.59 -22.84
CA ILE A 594 12.32 4.68 -22.10
C ILE A 594 12.37 5.88 -21.13
N ARG A 595 13.49 6.12 -20.44
CA ARG A 595 13.63 7.28 -19.55
C ARG A 595 13.62 8.61 -20.30
N GLU A 596 14.15 8.67 -21.50
CA GLU A 596 14.07 9.88 -22.34
C GLU A 596 12.62 10.20 -22.72
N GLU A 597 11.86 9.18 -23.13
CA GLU A 597 10.44 9.34 -23.45
C GLU A 597 9.60 9.68 -22.19
N ILE A 598 9.90 9.08 -21.02
CA ILE A 598 9.25 9.45 -19.73
C ILE A 598 9.46 10.94 -19.43
N ALA A 599 10.67 11.48 -19.62
CA ALA A 599 10.93 12.90 -19.40
C ALA A 599 10.12 13.81 -20.31
N ALA A 600 9.92 13.40 -21.58
CA ALA A 600 9.07 14.13 -22.52
C ALA A 600 7.56 14.00 -22.18
N ALA A 601 7.14 12.83 -21.71
CA ALA A 601 5.75 12.53 -21.39
C ALA A 601 5.31 13.08 -20.05
N ASN A 602 6.21 13.25 -19.08
CA ASN A 602 5.89 13.72 -17.72
C ASN A 602 6.89 14.77 -17.24
N ARG A 603 6.49 16.04 -17.27
CA ARG A 603 7.33 17.17 -16.89
C ARG A 603 7.90 17.09 -15.46
N ASN A 604 7.21 16.43 -14.53
CA ASN A 604 7.72 16.21 -13.18
C ASN A 604 8.94 15.27 -13.17
N TYR A 605 9.09 14.45 -14.21
CA TYR A 605 10.18 13.50 -14.36
C TYR A 605 11.32 13.98 -15.26
N ASP A 606 11.30 15.26 -15.69
CA ASP A 606 12.48 15.84 -16.37
C ASP A 606 13.70 15.75 -15.44
N GLY A 607 14.71 15.03 -15.89
CA GLY A 607 15.89 14.64 -15.11
C GLY A 607 16.05 13.11 -14.94
N ILE A 608 14.99 12.30 -15.17
CA ILE A 608 15.09 10.83 -15.10
C ILE A 608 16.06 10.26 -16.14
N GLN A 609 16.16 10.87 -17.32
CA GLN A 609 17.09 10.50 -18.41
C GLN A 609 18.57 10.72 -18.03
N GLN A 610 18.83 11.53 -17.00
CA GLN A 610 20.19 11.77 -16.50
C GLN A 610 20.66 10.73 -15.47
N LEU A 611 19.75 9.88 -14.97
CA LEU A 611 20.06 8.86 -13.99
C LEU A 611 20.70 7.63 -14.67
N LYS A 612 22.00 7.43 -14.46
CA LYS A 612 22.80 6.40 -15.16
C LYS A 612 23.59 5.48 -14.25
N LYS A 613 23.82 5.87 -12.99
CA LYS A 613 24.65 5.12 -12.06
C LYS A 613 24.08 5.10 -10.64
N ARG A 614 24.55 4.15 -9.87
CA ARG A 614 24.21 4.02 -8.45
C ARG A 614 24.37 5.35 -7.70
N GLY A 615 23.35 5.75 -6.97
CA GLY A 615 23.34 6.98 -6.18
C GLY A 615 22.79 8.19 -6.92
N ASP A 616 22.59 8.07 -8.23
CA ASP A 616 21.87 9.11 -8.97
C ASP A 616 20.42 9.17 -8.49
N VAL A 617 19.98 10.39 -8.20
CA VAL A 617 18.67 10.67 -7.62
C VAL A 617 18.29 12.12 -7.85
N PHE A 618 17.00 12.38 -8.01
CA PHE A 618 16.44 13.71 -7.93
C PHE A 618 15.09 13.67 -7.23
N GLN A 619 14.63 14.83 -6.73
CA GLN A 619 13.31 14.98 -6.13
C GLN A 619 12.48 15.92 -7.00
N TRP A 620 11.39 15.42 -7.58
CA TRP A 620 10.51 16.27 -8.35
C TRP A 620 9.69 17.20 -7.46
N GLY A 621 9.41 18.41 -7.92
CA GLY A 621 8.66 19.43 -7.18
C GLY A 621 9.41 20.05 -5.99
N GLY A 622 10.72 19.78 -5.82
CA GLY A 622 11.52 20.37 -4.75
C GLY A 622 11.34 19.72 -3.37
N ALA A 623 11.88 20.34 -2.32
CA ALA A 623 11.84 19.82 -0.96
C ALA A 623 10.41 19.83 -0.38
N TRP A 624 9.67 20.90 -0.63
CA TRP A 624 8.29 21.08 -0.16
C TRP A 624 7.36 21.38 -1.32
N LEU A 625 6.21 20.68 -1.36
CA LEU A 625 5.08 21.13 -2.17
C LEU A 625 4.30 22.19 -1.41
N CYS A 626 3.61 23.07 -2.12
CA CYS A 626 2.95 24.25 -1.56
C CYS A 626 3.93 25.17 -0.81
N GLU A 627 5.16 25.33 -1.31
CA GLU A 627 6.20 26.17 -0.68
C GLU A 627 5.67 27.57 -0.43
N GLY A 628 5.88 28.09 0.79
CA GLY A 628 5.36 29.40 1.21
C GLY A 628 3.83 29.46 1.32
N GLY A 629 3.12 28.32 1.35
CA GLY A 629 1.66 28.26 1.40
C GLY A 629 0.99 28.35 0.03
N ILE A 630 1.75 28.45 -1.07
CA ILE A 630 1.20 28.57 -2.44
C ILE A 630 1.03 27.17 -3.03
N CYS A 631 -0.22 26.73 -3.13
CA CYS A 631 -0.57 25.40 -3.66
C CYS A 631 -0.81 25.45 -5.18
N PRO A 632 -0.60 24.35 -5.92
CA PRO A 632 -0.89 24.27 -7.36
C PRO A 632 -2.39 24.09 -7.66
N THR A 633 -3.23 24.89 -7.01
CA THR A 633 -4.66 25.10 -7.29
C THR A 633 -4.83 26.28 -8.25
N ALA A 634 -6.03 26.51 -8.73
CA ALA A 634 -6.30 27.57 -9.71
C ALA A 634 -5.96 28.98 -9.18
N ASP A 635 -6.12 29.21 -7.88
CA ASP A 635 -5.87 30.49 -7.21
C ASP A 635 -4.65 30.48 -6.27
N GLY A 636 -3.92 29.38 -6.22
CA GLY A 636 -2.74 29.22 -5.37
C GLY A 636 -3.05 28.87 -3.91
N ARG A 637 -4.31 28.69 -3.53
CA ARG A 637 -4.76 28.47 -2.15
C ARG A 637 -5.08 27.01 -1.87
N GLY A 638 -4.90 26.58 -0.63
CA GLY A 638 -5.41 25.29 -0.16
C GLY A 638 -6.92 25.35 0.12
N ASN A 639 -7.63 24.26 -0.12
CA ASN A 639 -9.07 24.18 0.11
C ASN A 639 -9.38 23.42 1.40
N LEU A 640 -10.07 24.06 2.33
CA LEU A 640 -10.69 23.46 3.50
C LEU A 640 -12.03 22.85 3.09
N ILE A 641 -12.22 21.57 3.34
CA ILE A 641 -13.36 20.79 2.82
C ILE A 641 -14.22 20.29 3.99
N PRO A 642 -15.47 20.76 4.15
CA PRO A 642 -16.39 20.18 5.10
C PRO A 642 -16.65 18.69 4.80
N VAL A 643 -16.65 17.87 5.85
CA VAL A 643 -16.88 16.43 5.73
C VAL A 643 -17.94 16.00 6.76
N ASP A 644 -18.96 15.29 6.28
CA ASP A 644 -20.02 14.76 7.12
C ASP A 644 -19.54 13.57 7.97
N LEU A 645 -20.16 13.39 9.13
CA LEU A 645 -19.93 12.20 9.93
C LEU A 645 -20.49 10.98 9.21
N PRO A 646 -19.71 9.90 9.08
CA PRO A 646 -20.25 8.66 8.56
C PRO A 646 -21.30 8.08 9.54
N GLU A 647 -22.28 7.37 8.98
CA GLU A 647 -23.24 6.62 9.77
C GLU A 647 -22.53 5.64 10.72
N ASN A 648 -23.00 5.57 11.95
CA ASN A 648 -22.46 4.65 12.94
C ASN A 648 -22.82 3.21 12.54
N ARG A 649 -21.80 2.36 12.34
CA ARG A 649 -21.96 0.95 11.96
C ARG A 649 -21.91 -0.01 13.13
N GLN A 650 -21.73 0.49 14.33
CA GLN A 650 -21.69 -0.32 15.53
C GLN A 650 -23.11 -0.67 15.96
N THR A 651 -23.55 -1.87 15.65
CA THR A 651 -24.82 -2.45 16.10
C THR A 651 -24.59 -3.26 17.37
N GLU A 652 -25.60 -3.34 18.22
CA GLU A 652 -25.56 -4.09 19.49
C GLU A 652 -25.19 -5.57 19.22
N GLY A 653 -24.23 -6.10 19.95
CA GLY A 653 -23.73 -7.46 19.82
C GLY A 653 -22.76 -7.70 18.67
N CYS A 654 -22.42 -6.67 17.88
CA CYS A 654 -21.44 -6.76 16.79
C CYS A 654 -20.12 -6.07 17.14
N PHE A 655 -19.05 -6.61 16.58
CA PHE A 655 -17.71 -6.04 16.64
C PHE A 655 -17.31 -5.49 15.27
N LEU A 656 -16.67 -4.33 15.25
CA LEU A 656 -16.03 -3.86 14.03
C LEU A 656 -14.68 -4.55 13.87
N VAL A 657 -14.47 -5.20 12.74
CA VAL A 657 -13.21 -5.87 12.41
C VAL A 657 -12.41 -5.09 11.38
N THR A 658 -11.11 -4.95 11.63
CA THR A 658 -10.15 -4.47 10.65
C THR A 658 -9.13 -5.55 10.30
N THR A 659 -8.66 -5.54 9.05
CA THR A 659 -7.57 -6.40 8.63
C THR A 659 -6.24 -5.68 8.83
N ARG A 660 -5.35 -6.22 9.66
CA ARG A 660 -4.04 -5.62 9.95
C ARG A 660 -2.88 -6.36 9.27
N ARG A 661 -1.80 -5.65 9.04
CA ARG A 661 -0.54 -6.22 8.53
C ARG A 661 0.49 -6.26 9.65
N GLY A 662 0.80 -7.47 10.11
CA GLY A 662 1.81 -7.70 11.13
C GLY A 662 3.24 -7.52 10.60
N LYS A 663 4.20 -7.52 11.52
CA LYS A 663 5.61 -7.57 11.17
C LYS A 663 5.91 -8.89 10.48
N GLN A 664 6.37 -8.83 9.22
CA GLN A 664 6.64 -10.00 8.37
C GLN A 664 5.40 -10.88 8.08
N PHE A 665 4.20 -10.33 8.30
CA PHE A 665 2.93 -10.94 7.92
C PHE A 665 2.28 -10.09 6.84
N ASN A 666 2.48 -10.46 5.58
CA ASN A 666 1.84 -9.85 4.41
C ASN A 666 1.88 -10.84 3.24
N SER A 667 1.34 -10.48 2.08
CA SER A 667 1.30 -11.36 0.90
C SER A 667 2.67 -11.75 0.33
N MET A 668 3.75 -11.12 0.79
CA MET A 668 5.11 -11.38 0.30
C MET A 668 6.03 -12.01 1.33
N ILE A 669 5.72 -11.91 2.60
CA ILE A 669 6.56 -12.38 3.70
C ILE A 669 5.70 -13.15 4.69
N TYR A 670 6.02 -14.43 4.83
CA TYR A 670 5.28 -15.38 5.63
C TYR A 670 6.15 -15.89 6.77
N SER A 671 6.04 -15.26 7.95
CA SER A 671 6.62 -15.78 9.18
C SER A 671 5.59 -16.61 9.94
N GLU A 672 6.03 -17.54 10.77
CA GLU A 672 5.16 -18.36 11.62
C GLU A 672 4.45 -17.50 12.69
N LYS A 673 5.21 -16.57 13.27
CA LYS A 673 4.72 -15.70 14.35
C LYS A 673 5.11 -14.24 14.11
N ASP A 674 4.22 -13.33 14.47
CA ASP A 674 4.54 -11.92 14.53
C ASP A 674 5.56 -11.68 15.67
N PRO A 675 6.75 -11.15 15.38
CA PRO A 675 7.82 -11.04 16.37
C PRO A 675 7.53 -10.04 17.50
N PHE A 676 6.51 -9.18 17.37
CA PHE A 676 6.18 -8.16 18.37
C PHE A 676 5.08 -8.53 19.35
N ASN A 677 4.15 -9.40 18.97
CA ASN A 677 3.06 -9.85 19.82
C ASN A 677 2.95 -11.37 19.94
N ALA A 678 3.86 -12.11 19.29
CA ALA A 678 3.89 -13.57 19.24
C ALA A 678 2.60 -14.21 18.68
N ALA A 679 1.79 -13.45 17.94
CA ALA A 679 0.56 -13.94 17.35
C ALA A 679 0.83 -14.78 16.11
N ASP A 680 0.00 -15.80 15.91
CA ASP A 680 -0.12 -16.54 14.67
C ASP A 680 -1.03 -15.80 13.67
N ARG A 681 -1.02 -16.21 12.41
CA ARG A 681 -1.82 -15.57 11.35
C ARG A 681 -3.34 -15.72 11.54
N ARG A 682 -3.78 -16.69 12.34
CA ARG A 682 -5.18 -16.92 12.69
C ARG A 682 -5.57 -16.37 14.07
N ASP A 683 -4.69 -15.66 14.75
CA ASP A 683 -5.03 -15.02 16.02
C ASP A 683 -5.89 -13.79 15.78
N VAL A 684 -6.93 -13.64 16.61
CA VAL A 684 -7.91 -12.55 16.61
C VAL A 684 -7.62 -11.66 17.81
N MET A 685 -7.21 -10.42 17.57
CA MET A 685 -6.94 -9.44 18.62
C MET A 685 -8.27 -8.95 19.19
N ILE A 686 -8.53 -9.24 20.45
CA ILE A 686 -9.75 -8.83 21.17
C ILE A 686 -9.40 -8.13 22.47
N HIS A 687 -10.18 -7.12 22.85
CA HIS A 687 -10.00 -6.45 24.14
C HIS A 687 -10.36 -7.42 25.29
N PRO A 688 -9.57 -7.51 26.38
CA PRO A 688 -9.83 -8.45 27.48
C PRO A 688 -11.23 -8.35 28.09
N LYS A 689 -11.76 -7.14 28.26
CA LYS A 689 -13.13 -6.94 28.78
C LYS A 689 -14.22 -7.41 27.82
N ASP A 690 -14.02 -7.23 26.52
CA ASP A 690 -14.97 -7.72 25.52
C ASP A 690 -14.96 -9.26 25.47
N ALA A 691 -13.77 -9.87 25.60
CA ALA A 691 -13.63 -11.32 25.71
C ALA A 691 -14.29 -11.87 26.98
N GLU A 692 -14.14 -11.15 28.13
CA GLU A 692 -14.79 -11.50 29.40
C GLU A 692 -16.32 -11.47 29.27
N GLU A 693 -16.89 -10.44 28.65
CA GLU A 693 -18.33 -10.31 28.39
C GLU A 693 -18.88 -11.43 27.50
N LEU A 694 -18.04 -11.95 26.59
CA LEU A 694 -18.35 -13.11 25.73
C LEU A 694 -17.98 -14.46 26.35
N TYR A 695 -17.47 -14.48 27.58
CA TYR A 695 -16.97 -15.67 28.27
C TYR A 695 -15.82 -16.38 27.50
N ILE A 696 -15.02 -15.65 26.71
CA ILE A 696 -13.91 -16.14 25.90
C ILE A 696 -12.60 -15.98 26.66
N GLN A 697 -11.77 -17.02 26.70
CA GLN A 697 -10.44 -16.99 27.31
C GLN A 697 -9.34 -16.71 26.28
N ASP A 698 -8.18 -16.20 26.74
CA ASP A 698 -7.02 -16.02 25.87
C ASP A 698 -6.54 -17.37 25.30
N GLY A 699 -6.37 -17.46 23.99
CA GLY A 699 -6.01 -18.68 23.26
C GLY A 699 -7.19 -19.59 22.90
N GLU A 700 -8.41 -19.29 23.34
CA GLU A 700 -9.60 -20.09 23.05
C GLU A 700 -9.97 -20.01 21.56
N ALA A 701 -10.44 -21.14 21.00
CA ALA A 701 -10.89 -21.21 19.61
C ALA A 701 -12.22 -20.45 19.44
N ILE A 702 -12.25 -19.54 18.51
CA ILE A 702 -13.41 -18.69 18.20
C ILE A 702 -13.70 -18.62 16.71
N VAL A 703 -14.92 -18.25 16.37
CA VAL A 703 -15.37 -18.00 15.01
C VAL A 703 -15.89 -16.58 14.93
N LEU A 704 -15.36 -15.82 13.97
CA LEU A 704 -15.91 -14.56 13.51
C LEU A 704 -16.76 -14.85 12.28
N PHE A 705 -17.94 -14.28 12.20
CA PHE A 705 -18.81 -14.50 11.06
C PHE A 705 -19.71 -13.30 10.77
N ASN A 706 -20.09 -13.19 9.51
CA ASN A 706 -21.08 -12.27 8.98
C ASN A 706 -21.69 -12.86 7.69
N ARG A 707 -22.53 -12.12 6.98
CA ARG A 707 -23.16 -12.56 5.71
C ARG A 707 -22.18 -12.84 4.57
N TYR A 708 -20.92 -12.42 4.68
CA TYR A 708 -19.92 -12.59 3.63
C TYR A 708 -19.07 -13.85 3.83
N GLY A 709 -18.90 -14.29 5.05
CA GLY A 709 -18.12 -15.47 5.34
C GLY A 709 -17.87 -15.72 6.83
N THR A 710 -17.06 -16.73 7.08
CA THR A 710 -16.63 -17.14 8.43
C THR A 710 -15.12 -17.21 8.51
N PHE A 711 -14.57 -16.78 9.64
CA PHE A 711 -13.15 -16.86 9.97
C PHE A 711 -12.98 -17.60 11.29
N GLN A 712 -12.36 -18.77 11.25
CA GLN A 712 -12.02 -19.52 12.43
C GLN A 712 -10.61 -19.18 12.90
N GLY A 713 -10.49 -18.74 14.15
CA GLY A 713 -9.23 -18.31 14.73
C GLY A 713 -9.13 -18.62 16.22
N ARG A 714 -8.20 -17.96 16.90
CA ARG A 714 -8.03 -18.04 18.35
C ARG A 714 -8.05 -16.64 18.93
N ALA A 715 -8.76 -16.47 20.03
CA ALA A 715 -8.78 -15.22 20.76
C ALA A 715 -7.36 -14.90 21.28
N LYS A 716 -6.93 -13.65 21.10
CA LYS A 716 -5.70 -13.14 21.65
C LYS A 716 -5.97 -11.80 22.32
N TYR A 717 -5.78 -11.77 23.64
CA TYR A 717 -5.95 -10.54 24.41
C TYR A 717 -4.97 -9.47 23.98
N ALA A 718 -5.48 -8.33 23.61
CA ALA A 718 -4.69 -7.25 23.00
C ALA A 718 -5.25 -5.87 23.33
N GLY A 719 -4.44 -4.84 23.19
CA GLY A 719 -4.83 -3.45 23.38
C GLY A 719 -5.63 -2.89 22.19
N VAL A 720 -6.74 -3.52 21.86
CA VAL A 720 -7.69 -3.07 20.83
C VAL A 720 -8.72 -2.16 21.51
N GLN A 721 -9.27 -1.19 20.80
CA GLN A 721 -10.41 -0.39 21.26
C GLN A 721 -11.61 -1.30 21.53
N ARG A 722 -12.39 -1.07 22.58
CA ARG A 722 -13.58 -1.86 22.92
C ARG A 722 -14.61 -1.83 21.79
N GLY A 723 -15.30 -2.97 21.59
CA GLY A 723 -16.22 -3.14 20.48
C GLY A 723 -15.54 -3.28 19.10
N ASN A 724 -14.20 -3.32 19.10
CA ASN A 724 -13.43 -3.50 17.88
C ASN A 724 -12.54 -4.75 17.98
N THR A 725 -12.19 -5.33 16.84
CA THR A 725 -11.29 -6.48 16.75
C THR A 725 -10.37 -6.34 15.54
N ALA A 726 -9.25 -7.04 15.56
CA ALA A 726 -8.33 -7.05 14.44
C ALA A 726 -7.91 -8.48 14.08
N VAL A 727 -7.91 -8.79 12.79
CA VAL A 727 -7.42 -10.03 12.22
C VAL A 727 -6.27 -9.76 11.26
N TYR A 728 -5.47 -10.76 10.96
CA TYR A 728 -4.39 -10.57 9.98
C TYR A 728 -4.92 -10.60 8.54
N TRP A 729 -4.35 -9.75 7.72
CA TRP A 729 -4.50 -9.74 6.28
C TRP A 729 -3.40 -10.63 5.65
N PRO A 730 -3.69 -11.50 4.68
CA PRO A 730 -4.95 -11.60 3.93
C PRO A 730 -6.00 -12.55 4.51
N GLU A 731 -5.74 -13.28 5.57
CA GLU A 731 -6.60 -14.34 6.09
C GLU A 731 -8.01 -13.84 6.46
N GLY A 732 -8.10 -12.62 6.97
CA GLY A 732 -9.37 -11.98 7.31
C GLY A 732 -10.23 -11.55 6.13
N ASN A 733 -9.73 -11.63 4.89
CA ASN A 733 -10.46 -11.18 3.70
C ASN A 733 -11.73 -11.98 3.42
N VAL A 734 -11.88 -13.16 4.00
CA VAL A 734 -13.11 -13.96 3.92
C VAL A 734 -14.33 -13.26 4.56
N LEU A 735 -14.09 -12.34 5.51
CA LEU A 735 -15.12 -11.57 6.19
C LEU A 735 -15.49 -10.28 5.45
N ILE A 736 -14.64 -9.82 4.54
CA ILE A 736 -14.75 -8.49 3.93
C ILE A 736 -15.79 -8.48 2.81
N PRO A 737 -16.67 -7.47 2.76
CA PRO A 737 -17.72 -7.39 1.76
C PRO A 737 -17.17 -7.27 0.35
N LYS A 738 -17.80 -7.97 -0.59
CA LYS A 738 -17.62 -7.74 -2.03
C LYS A 738 -18.48 -6.55 -2.48
N GLY A 739 -18.03 -5.83 -3.51
CA GLY A 739 -18.84 -4.78 -4.14
C GLY A 739 -19.02 -3.51 -3.31
N VAL A 740 -18.38 -3.40 -2.14
CA VAL A 740 -18.38 -2.18 -1.34
C VAL A 740 -17.10 -1.39 -1.62
N TYR A 741 -17.28 -0.23 -2.20
CA TYR A 741 -16.19 0.64 -2.64
C TYR A 741 -16.29 2.03 -2.02
N GLU A 742 -15.16 2.66 -1.88
CA GLU A 742 -15.03 4.07 -1.56
C GLU A 742 -15.62 4.94 -2.70
N ASN A 743 -16.32 6.01 -2.35
CA ASN A 743 -17.17 6.74 -3.30
C ASN A 743 -16.39 7.49 -4.39
N HIS A 744 -15.19 7.99 -4.10
CA HIS A 744 -14.41 8.85 -5.01
C HIS A 744 -13.31 8.08 -5.75
N ALA A 745 -12.52 7.31 -5.02
CA ALA A 745 -11.36 6.59 -5.55
C ALA A 745 -11.67 5.15 -5.98
N ARG A 746 -12.89 4.65 -5.65
CA ARG A 746 -13.37 3.33 -6.04
C ARG A 746 -12.47 2.17 -5.60
N ILE A 747 -11.91 2.28 -4.39
CA ILE A 747 -11.14 1.20 -3.78
C ILE A 747 -12.04 0.32 -2.91
N PRO A 748 -11.74 -0.98 -2.76
CA PRO A 748 -12.48 -1.85 -1.86
C PRO A 748 -12.36 -1.42 -0.39
N GLU A 749 -13.41 -1.61 0.40
CA GLU A 749 -13.34 -1.56 1.85
C GLU A 749 -12.62 -2.80 2.39
N TYR A 750 -11.91 -2.65 3.52
CA TYR A 750 -11.25 -3.75 4.24
C TYR A 750 -11.63 -3.81 5.72
N ASN A 751 -12.77 -3.23 6.07
CA ASN A 751 -13.34 -3.28 7.41
C ASN A 751 -14.81 -3.70 7.31
N THR A 752 -15.32 -4.37 8.35
CA THR A 752 -16.72 -4.82 8.38
C THR A 752 -17.18 -5.08 9.80
N ALA A 753 -18.50 -5.25 9.99
CA ALA A 753 -19.05 -5.74 11.24
C ALA A 753 -19.07 -7.28 11.26
N VAL A 754 -18.84 -7.88 12.41
CA VAL A 754 -18.85 -9.32 12.64
C VAL A 754 -19.47 -9.66 13.98
N MET A 755 -20.00 -10.87 14.10
CA MET A 755 -20.28 -11.53 15.36
C MET A 755 -19.12 -12.41 15.77
N ILE A 756 -18.93 -12.61 17.07
CA ILE A 756 -17.87 -13.45 17.63
C ILE A 756 -18.52 -14.51 18.54
N GLU A 757 -18.21 -15.78 18.32
CA GLU A 757 -18.68 -16.88 19.15
C GLU A 757 -17.54 -17.88 19.42
N LYS A 758 -17.65 -18.67 20.51
CA LYS A 758 -16.78 -19.82 20.75
C LYS A 758 -16.98 -20.83 19.64
N ALA A 759 -15.90 -21.44 19.16
CA ALA A 759 -15.95 -22.40 18.06
C ALA A 759 -16.81 -23.62 18.38
N GLU A 760 -16.77 -24.14 19.62
CA GLU A 760 -17.60 -25.25 20.07
C GLU A 760 -19.10 -24.94 20.02
N ILE A 761 -19.50 -23.71 20.40
CA ILE A 761 -20.89 -23.25 20.34
C ILE A 761 -21.32 -23.09 18.89
N PHE A 762 -20.52 -22.44 18.08
CA PHE A 762 -20.81 -22.23 16.65
C PHE A 762 -21.02 -23.57 15.91
N HIS A 763 -20.15 -24.55 16.13
CA HIS A 763 -20.24 -25.85 15.46
C HIS A 763 -21.31 -26.80 16.04
N SER A 764 -21.72 -26.62 17.30
CA SER A 764 -22.80 -27.42 17.91
C SER A 764 -24.19 -27.07 17.41
N ARG A 765 -24.36 -25.86 16.88
CA ARG A 765 -25.61 -25.41 16.27
C ARG A 765 -25.75 -26.03 14.89
N LYS A 766 -26.32 -27.24 14.81
CA LYS A 766 -26.61 -27.98 13.56
C LYS A 766 -27.56 -27.27 12.59
N ASP A 767 -28.13 -26.14 12.98
CA ASP A 767 -29.13 -25.41 12.19
C ASP A 767 -28.49 -24.18 11.52
N SER A 768 -28.17 -24.30 10.24
CA SER A 768 -27.75 -23.18 9.40
C SER A 768 -28.73 -21.98 9.44
N ARG A 769 -30.00 -22.22 9.72
CA ARG A 769 -31.05 -21.21 9.84
C ARG A 769 -30.85 -20.24 11.01
N TYR A 770 -30.10 -20.61 12.08
CA TYR A 770 -29.86 -19.66 13.17
C TYR A 770 -28.83 -18.60 12.78
N ALA A 771 -27.79 -19.01 12.10
CA ALA A 771 -26.79 -18.08 11.55
C ALA A 771 -27.44 -17.18 10.48
N GLU A 772 -28.28 -17.77 9.60
CA GLU A 772 -29.06 -17.05 8.59
C GLU A 772 -30.05 -16.07 9.23
N LYS A 773 -30.82 -16.48 10.24
CA LYS A 773 -31.78 -15.64 10.94
C LYS A 773 -31.12 -14.47 11.70
N ARG A 774 -29.97 -14.71 12.34
CA ARG A 774 -29.21 -13.64 13.01
C ARG A 774 -28.55 -12.70 12.00
N ILE A 775 -28.18 -13.19 10.83
CA ILE A 775 -27.67 -12.39 9.71
C ILE A 775 -28.79 -11.53 9.14
N GLU A 776 -30.02 -12.07 8.98
CA GLU A 776 -31.21 -11.33 8.57
C GLU A 776 -31.63 -10.27 9.59
N GLU A 777 -31.54 -10.54 10.89
CA GLU A 777 -31.76 -9.56 11.96
C GLU A 777 -30.76 -8.40 11.90
N LEU A 778 -29.52 -8.65 11.46
CA LEU A 778 -28.49 -7.63 11.23
C LEU A 778 -28.78 -6.79 9.97
N GLU A 779 -29.35 -7.40 8.93
CA GLU A 779 -29.77 -6.71 7.70
C GLU A 779 -30.89 -5.71 7.96
N MET A 780 -31.85 -6.08 8.80
CA MET A 780 -32.98 -5.22 9.17
C MET A 780 -32.59 -4.03 10.07
N SER A 781 -31.39 -4.07 10.68
CA SER A 781 -30.87 -2.98 11.53
C SER A 781 -29.90 -2.04 10.81
N THR A 782 -29.55 -2.33 9.55
CA THR A 782 -28.56 -1.57 8.75
C THR A 782 -29.15 -0.94 7.47
N ASP A 783 -30.45 -1.12 7.19
CA ASP A 783 -31.23 -0.34 6.25
C ASP A 783 -31.88 0.83 7.00
#